data_602ae79cd1bbad17e0ca3cfa9d42d999
#
_entry.id   602ae79cd1bbad17e0ca3cfa9d42d999
#
_cell.length_a   1.000
_cell.length_b   1.000
_cell.length_c   1.000
_cell.angle_alpha   90.00
_cell.angle_beta   90.00
_cell.angle_gamma   90.00
#
_symmetry.space_group_name_H-M   'P 1'
#
loop_
_entity.id
_entity.type
_entity.pdbx_description
1 polymer ?
#
loop_
_entity_poly.entity_id
_entity_poly.type
_entity_poly.pdbx_seq_one_letter_code
_entity_poly.pdbx_strand_id
1 'polypeptide(L)'
;MNISFRGFMLNVPLLEGSPLSESSPNQKLLSETQKLFGFMQNSFKRFIDPTSLALSIRTYDDTNIDVNIQMDVDEFYNLLIDRWESQISSPEDKLLFRSFYGGQLVHQVKSKECPHISESLEPFSAIQCDIKGKSSLQESLQAYVDGEVMEGDNKYKCSTCDRDVNAVKRACLQDVPDNLIFHLKRFDFNLRTMQRSKINDYFSFPHKIDMRPYKVEHLMDGEIPSDMFELVGILVHSGTAESGHYYSYIRERPSRGKQPAWVEFNDDHVTSFDPNSIEASCFGGLDYRGPENGSFQFDKSWSAYMLFYQRSSVVEEHQQELMAATNQRTFQLPISQLFSNFITRENEMLIRKYCLYDESHAQFVPRMMDNDQHFRHGRSPDNHSLSRLALSTTLLHLDQVVARAKDLPDFATYMMTICHRLKSCTDCCEDFLDWLAHHQEAFRQLLMRNPEHMVRSEIALAVVTALNKVKEDATFDYGLSGYGSEVEDDLEVIESPRLFPKVVGILLRFWISFHLSVKAWPEYFGLLIRIVGLGTFETASLLDAGFLVKVLEILTADAALPPHPQYTRMLAIIHKRPVTRPVSLENIIGLLEVLLKSCDLGSGRVPERESRLALSEEDVLLPLSNPEYNLLIQHWTRGNMNILTEKLLNYNQNPRSTQAIIGLLLENFDDTYTSIFNAIRYGIRKTPSTTSSAPYLAAAATYCRTVDSLESSEKMIYHVSNVARGIDNSEGRDYLRFFKELLEVPSKNPNIDHRAFLRFAVDQIQVWAPSLLTYYDSAIRQETEDYLQLTLFRYGAQLPAEISADAQTNSQVIRSTVRQLGVACLRYVHEKHVRPRTEAAKANIMNILAVIEMCKPYYDDTVENPDEVPFHDYYTSECHLPNAIMTCAKQYRRAFTAEEADS
;
A
#
# COMPACT_ATOMS: atom_id res chain seq x y z
N MET A 1 18.71 27.79 -25.53
CA MET A 1 19.20 27.64 -24.17
C MET A 1 20.70 27.85 -24.12
N ASN A 2 21.21 28.43 -23.02
CA ASN A 2 22.63 28.64 -22.84
C ASN A 2 23.34 27.30 -22.60
N ILE A 3 24.22 26.90 -23.50
CA ILE A 3 24.91 25.61 -23.46
C ILE A 3 25.86 25.54 -22.27
N SER A 4 26.69 26.58 -22.10
CA SER A 4 27.69 26.59 -21.02
C SER A 4 27.05 26.53 -19.64
N PHE A 5 26.03 27.33 -19.40
CA PHE A 5 25.26 27.30 -18.15
C PHE A 5 24.57 25.94 -17.93
N ARG A 6 23.95 25.38 -18.96
CA ARG A 6 23.30 24.06 -18.87
C ARG A 6 24.32 22.96 -18.59
N GLY A 7 25.49 23.03 -19.25
CA GLY A 7 26.60 22.08 -19.00
C GLY A 7 27.10 22.14 -17.57
N PHE A 8 27.26 23.34 -17.03
CA PHE A 8 27.61 23.53 -15.63
C PHE A 8 26.53 22.94 -14.70
N MET A 9 25.28 23.32 -14.87
CA MET A 9 24.18 22.86 -14.01
C MET A 9 23.99 21.36 -14.02
N LEU A 10 24.21 20.68 -15.16
CA LEU A 10 24.13 19.22 -15.28
C LEU A 10 25.24 18.47 -14.55
N ASN A 11 26.40 19.10 -14.34
CA ASN A 11 27.59 18.43 -13.83
C ASN A 11 28.09 18.96 -12.48
N VAL A 12 27.54 20.08 -11.98
CA VAL A 12 27.94 20.59 -10.66
C VAL A 12 27.62 19.54 -9.58
N PRO A 13 28.59 19.22 -8.70
CA PRO A 13 28.38 18.21 -7.67
C PRO A 13 27.28 18.58 -6.68
N LEU A 14 26.42 17.62 -6.38
CA LEU A 14 25.47 17.74 -5.28
C LEU A 14 26.19 17.58 -3.94
N LEU A 15 25.70 18.24 -2.90
CA LEU A 15 26.19 18.04 -1.53
C LEU A 15 26.12 16.55 -1.16
N GLU A 16 27.27 15.97 -0.83
CA GLU A 16 27.38 14.56 -0.43
C GLU A 16 26.61 14.31 0.87
N GLY A 17 25.86 13.24 0.93
CA GLY A 17 25.24 12.70 2.13
C GLY A 17 23.73 12.55 2.12
N SER A 18 23.06 12.81 1.00
CA SER A 18 21.60 12.63 0.91
C SER A 18 21.24 11.50 -0.03
N PRO A 19 20.78 10.34 0.48
CA PRO A 19 19.97 9.44 -0.35
C PRO A 19 18.79 10.26 -0.87
N LEU A 20 18.42 10.06 -2.12
CA LEU A 20 17.35 10.78 -2.85
C LEU A 20 15.99 10.91 -2.12
N SER A 21 15.85 10.39 -0.92
CA SER A 21 14.61 10.34 -0.14
C SER A 21 14.51 11.23 1.11
N GLU A 22 15.61 11.80 1.62
CA GLU A 22 15.60 12.47 2.93
C GLU A 22 16.30 13.84 2.99
N SER A 23 16.69 14.42 1.86
CA SER A 23 17.25 15.78 1.84
C SER A 23 16.22 16.82 2.27
N SER A 24 16.66 17.83 3.02
CA SER A 24 15.82 18.98 3.36
C SER A 24 15.26 19.61 2.08
N PRO A 25 14.07 20.22 2.11
CA PRO A 25 13.49 20.88 0.93
C PRO A 25 14.44 21.85 0.24
N ASN A 26 15.27 22.55 1.02
CA ASN A 26 16.26 23.50 0.52
C ASN A 26 17.41 22.86 -0.28
N GLN A 27 17.64 21.55 -0.17
CA GLN A 27 18.71 20.84 -0.88
C GLN A 27 18.23 20.18 -2.17
N LYS A 28 16.93 20.25 -2.50
CA LYS A 28 16.35 19.56 -3.65
C LYS A 28 16.37 20.37 -4.93
N LEU A 29 16.43 21.70 -4.88
CA LEU A 29 16.27 22.55 -6.04
C LEU A 29 17.32 22.26 -7.13
N LEU A 30 18.57 22.14 -6.76
CA LEU A 30 19.65 21.86 -7.71
C LEU A 30 19.50 20.47 -8.35
N SER A 31 19.18 19.45 -7.55
CA SER A 31 18.95 18.10 -8.05
C SER A 31 17.72 18.01 -8.95
N GLU A 32 16.62 18.69 -8.62
CA GLU A 32 15.43 18.74 -9.48
C GLU A 32 15.68 19.52 -10.78
N THR A 33 16.52 20.55 -10.73
CA THR A 33 16.97 21.28 -11.93
C THR A 33 17.80 20.36 -12.84
N GLN A 34 18.74 19.60 -12.26
CA GLN A 34 19.57 18.64 -13.00
C GLN A 34 18.70 17.55 -13.65
N LYS A 35 17.73 17.02 -12.90
CA LYS A 35 16.77 16.06 -13.43
C LYS A 35 15.99 16.65 -14.61
N LEU A 36 15.42 17.85 -14.43
CA LEU A 36 14.64 18.51 -15.48
C LEU A 36 15.50 18.68 -16.74
N PHE A 37 16.70 19.24 -16.64
CA PHE A 37 17.59 19.45 -17.78
C PHE A 37 18.04 18.14 -18.43
N GLY A 38 18.35 17.12 -17.63
CA GLY A 38 18.68 15.79 -18.10
C GLY A 38 17.52 15.13 -18.84
N PHE A 39 16.33 15.20 -18.28
CA PHE A 39 15.12 14.71 -18.97
C PHE A 39 14.84 15.45 -20.27
N MET A 40 14.94 16.79 -20.28
CA MET A 40 14.75 17.59 -21.49
C MET A 40 15.74 17.22 -22.60
N GLN A 41 16.94 16.76 -22.24
CA GLN A 41 17.97 16.37 -23.20
C GLN A 41 17.83 14.93 -23.68
N ASN A 42 17.60 13.96 -22.77
CA ASN A 42 17.78 12.54 -23.03
C ASN A 42 16.51 11.70 -22.85
N SER A 43 15.40 12.29 -22.39
CA SER A 43 14.15 11.56 -22.22
C SER A 43 13.41 11.38 -23.55
N PHE A 44 12.75 10.26 -23.71
CA PHE A 44 11.80 10.00 -24.81
C PHE A 44 10.39 10.55 -24.53
N LYS A 45 10.15 11.13 -23.34
CA LYS A 45 8.87 11.76 -23.01
C LYS A 45 8.61 12.97 -23.92
N ARG A 46 7.38 13.15 -24.35
CA ARG A 46 6.96 14.30 -25.17
C ARG A 46 7.00 15.61 -24.39
N PHE A 47 6.81 15.57 -23.11
CA PHE A 47 6.87 16.70 -22.19
C PHE A 47 7.44 16.23 -20.85
N ILE A 48 8.02 17.17 -20.12
CA ILE A 48 8.56 16.93 -18.79
C ILE A 48 7.74 17.77 -17.81
N ASP A 49 7.25 17.14 -16.75
CA ASP A 49 6.51 17.79 -15.69
C ASP A 49 7.46 18.55 -14.75
N PRO A 50 7.35 19.90 -14.65
CA PRO A 50 8.20 20.70 -13.79
C PRO A 50 7.70 20.78 -12.34
N THR A 51 6.63 20.09 -11.97
CA THR A 51 5.99 20.20 -10.64
C THR A 51 6.97 19.95 -9.50
N SER A 52 7.84 18.94 -9.62
CA SER A 52 8.83 18.63 -8.58
C SER A 52 9.86 19.76 -8.41
N LEU A 53 10.27 20.40 -9.52
CA LEU A 53 11.12 21.58 -9.49
C LEU A 53 10.40 22.76 -8.81
N ALA A 54 9.17 23.05 -9.22
CA ALA A 54 8.37 24.14 -8.64
C ALA A 54 8.18 23.96 -7.12
N LEU A 55 7.87 22.75 -6.66
CA LEU A 55 7.72 22.43 -5.24
C LEU A 55 9.04 22.50 -4.44
N SER A 56 10.18 22.45 -5.11
CA SER A 56 11.50 22.58 -4.49
C SER A 56 11.97 24.02 -4.32
N ILE A 57 11.32 24.99 -4.97
CA ILE A 57 11.68 26.40 -4.84
C ILE A 57 11.06 26.95 -3.56
N ARG A 58 11.88 27.63 -2.76
CA ARG A 58 11.46 28.26 -1.50
C ARG A 58 11.61 29.77 -1.56
N THR A 59 10.65 30.49 -1.02
CA THR A 59 10.73 31.94 -0.82
C THR A 59 11.85 32.28 0.15
N TYR A 60 12.16 33.55 0.35
CA TYR A 60 13.13 34.02 1.36
C TYR A 60 12.70 33.64 2.79
N ASP A 61 11.41 33.53 3.05
CA ASP A 61 10.83 33.12 4.34
C ASP A 61 10.77 31.58 4.49
N ASP A 62 11.42 30.83 3.60
CA ASP A 62 11.47 29.38 3.57
C ASP A 62 10.11 28.68 3.38
N THR A 63 9.12 29.40 2.86
CA THR A 63 7.81 28.85 2.48
C THR A 63 7.79 28.36 1.03
N ASN A 64 6.85 27.50 0.68
CA ASN A 64 6.65 27.09 -0.71
C ASN A 64 6.18 28.30 -1.55
N ILE A 65 6.64 28.35 -2.80
CA ILE A 65 6.07 29.29 -3.78
C ILE A 65 4.61 28.87 -4.04
N ASP A 66 3.72 29.84 -4.00
CA ASP A 66 2.35 29.65 -4.47
C ASP A 66 2.31 29.84 -6.00
N VAL A 67 2.21 28.74 -6.72
CA VAL A 67 2.16 28.75 -8.18
C VAL A 67 0.92 29.44 -8.77
N ASN A 68 -0.07 29.77 -7.94
CA ASN A 68 -1.26 30.49 -8.36
C ASN A 68 -1.11 32.03 -8.25
N ILE A 69 -0.05 32.48 -7.60
CA ILE A 69 0.23 33.92 -7.44
C ILE A 69 1.36 34.30 -8.40
N GLN A 70 1.08 35.26 -9.27
CA GLN A 70 2.08 35.78 -10.19
C GLN A 70 3.13 36.61 -9.39
N MET A 71 4.39 36.20 -9.51
CA MET A 71 5.53 36.95 -9.00
C MET A 71 6.11 37.86 -10.06
N ASP A 72 6.78 38.93 -9.64
CA ASP A 72 7.65 39.69 -10.52
C ASP A 72 8.82 38.79 -10.98
N VAL A 73 9.12 38.80 -12.27
CA VAL A 73 10.15 37.92 -12.85
C VAL A 73 11.57 38.33 -12.39
N ASP A 74 11.86 39.61 -12.17
CA ASP A 74 13.15 40.03 -11.65
C ASP A 74 13.34 39.53 -10.22
N GLU A 75 12.31 39.62 -9.38
CA GLU A 75 12.31 39.07 -8.03
C GLU A 75 12.48 37.54 -8.03
N PHE A 76 11.74 36.86 -8.91
CA PHE A 76 11.84 35.41 -9.06
C PHE A 76 13.20 34.97 -9.59
N TYR A 77 13.78 35.70 -10.53
CA TYR A 77 15.11 35.45 -11.07
C TYR A 77 16.17 35.52 -9.97
N ASN A 78 16.17 36.62 -9.18
CA ASN A 78 17.12 36.80 -8.10
C ASN A 78 16.96 35.70 -7.02
N LEU A 79 15.72 35.37 -6.64
CA LEU A 79 15.42 34.27 -5.72
C LEU A 79 16.01 32.93 -6.23
N LEU A 80 15.81 32.63 -7.51
CA LEU A 80 16.27 31.38 -8.09
C LEU A 80 17.81 31.28 -8.14
N ILE A 81 18.49 32.37 -8.53
CA ILE A 81 19.94 32.46 -8.53
C ILE A 81 20.50 32.26 -7.11
N ASP A 82 19.96 32.97 -6.12
CA ASP A 82 20.40 32.84 -4.72
C ASP A 82 20.22 31.43 -4.18
N ARG A 83 19.09 30.78 -4.49
CA ARG A 83 18.78 29.42 -4.03
C ARG A 83 19.69 28.37 -4.71
N TRP A 84 19.98 28.50 -5.99
CA TRP A 84 20.95 27.62 -6.67
C TRP A 84 22.35 27.78 -6.10
N GLU A 85 22.81 29.02 -5.96
CA GLU A 85 24.13 29.30 -5.44
C GLU A 85 24.34 28.78 -4.01
N SER A 86 23.30 28.86 -3.18
CA SER A 86 23.35 28.36 -1.79
C SER A 86 23.59 26.85 -1.73
N GLN A 87 23.20 26.11 -2.77
CA GLN A 87 23.33 24.64 -2.84
C GLN A 87 24.63 24.18 -3.49
N ILE A 88 25.39 25.08 -4.10
CA ILE A 88 26.73 24.78 -4.65
C ILE A 88 27.73 24.76 -3.49
N SER A 89 28.46 23.65 -3.33
CA SER A 89 29.38 23.48 -2.20
C SER A 89 30.73 24.12 -2.44
N SER A 90 31.29 23.97 -3.64
CA SER A 90 32.63 24.45 -3.98
C SER A 90 32.66 25.97 -4.16
N PRO A 91 33.59 26.70 -3.51
CA PRO A 91 33.79 28.13 -3.78
C PRO A 91 34.15 28.43 -5.23
N GLU A 92 34.88 27.53 -5.88
CA GLU A 92 35.25 27.66 -7.28
C GLU A 92 34.03 27.54 -8.19
N ASP A 93 33.17 26.56 -7.94
CA ASP A 93 31.91 26.40 -8.67
C ASP A 93 30.95 27.57 -8.44
N LYS A 94 30.95 28.17 -7.23
CA LYS A 94 30.16 29.39 -6.99
C LYS A 94 30.68 30.59 -7.81
N LEU A 95 31.99 30.74 -7.91
CA LEU A 95 32.60 31.79 -8.74
C LEU A 95 32.24 31.55 -10.22
N LEU A 96 32.34 30.32 -10.69
CA LEU A 96 31.96 29.95 -12.06
C LEU A 96 30.47 30.16 -12.29
N PHE A 97 29.61 29.76 -11.36
CA PHE A 97 28.18 30.01 -11.44
C PHE A 97 27.86 31.51 -11.58
N ARG A 98 28.43 32.34 -10.77
CA ARG A 98 28.30 33.79 -10.84
C ARG A 98 28.77 34.35 -12.16
N SER A 99 29.86 33.84 -12.74
CA SER A 99 30.45 34.38 -13.96
C SER A 99 29.58 34.18 -15.19
N PHE A 100 28.56 33.30 -15.17
CA PHE A 100 27.67 33.13 -16.33
C PHE A 100 26.81 34.36 -16.64
N TYR A 101 26.33 35.08 -15.60
CA TYR A 101 25.43 36.20 -15.72
C TYR A 101 25.84 37.41 -14.89
N GLY A 102 26.74 37.20 -13.95
CA GLY A 102 27.21 38.29 -13.06
C GLY A 102 28.37 39.04 -13.63
N GLY A 103 28.30 40.36 -13.53
CA GLY A 103 29.37 41.27 -13.86
C GLY A 103 29.57 42.28 -12.76
N GLN A 104 30.37 43.31 -13.07
CA GLN A 104 30.67 44.41 -12.14
C GLN A 104 30.43 45.77 -12.84
N LEU A 105 29.63 46.60 -12.13
CA LEU A 105 29.55 48.04 -12.38
C LEU A 105 30.56 48.77 -11.55
N VAL A 106 31.12 49.84 -12.14
CA VAL A 106 31.92 50.82 -11.41
C VAL A 106 31.13 52.10 -11.32
N HIS A 107 30.85 52.51 -10.11
CA HIS A 107 30.33 53.86 -9.84
C HIS A 107 31.52 54.80 -9.70
N GLN A 108 31.63 55.72 -10.64
CA GLN A 108 32.70 56.75 -10.66
C GLN A 108 32.14 58.10 -10.25
N VAL A 109 32.84 58.79 -9.37
CA VAL A 109 32.63 60.20 -9.16
C VAL A 109 33.93 60.94 -9.63
N LYS A 110 33.85 61.48 -10.83
CA LYS A 110 35.00 62.15 -11.48
C LYS A 110 34.91 63.65 -11.20
N SER A 111 35.92 64.21 -10.53
CA SER A 111 36.00 65.64 -10.32
C SER A 111 36.26 66.36 -11.68
N LYS A 112 35.61 67.51 -11.89
CA LYS A 112 35.90 68.42 -13.03
C LYS A 112 37.02 69.36 -12.70
N GLU A 113 37.46 69.50 -11.46
CA GLU A 113 38.37 70.48 -10.99
C GLU A 113 39.72 69.88 -10.58
N CYS A 114 39.86 68.63 -10.50
CA CYS A 114 41.12 67.90 -10.20
C CYS A 114 41.12 66.52 -10.81
N PRO A 115 42.23 65.83 -10.91
CA PRO A 115 42.29 64.50 -11.56
C PRO A 115 41.74 63.35 -10.67
N HIS A 116 41.13 63.66 -9.52
CA HIS A 116 40.61 62.67 -8.62
C HIS A 116 39.36 61.94 -9.21
N ILE A 117 39.35 60.60 -9.18
CA ILE A 117 38.24 59.77 -9.47
C ILE A 117 38.02 58.84 -8.27
N SER A 118 36.84 58.91 -7.66
CA SER A 118 36.41 57.96 -6.64
C SER A 118 35.62 56.84 -7.33
N GLU A 119 35.98 55.61 -6.99
CA GLU A 119 35.37 54.41 -7.60
C GLU A 119 34.81 53.47 -6.50
N SER A 120 33.64 52.90 -6.79
CA SER A 120 33.03 51.87 -5.99
C SER A 120 32.48 50.79 -6.88
N LEU A 121 32.83 49.54 -6.59
CA LEU A 121 32.37 48.37 -7.35
C LEU A 121 31.04 47.91 -6.83
N GLU A 122 30.13 47.60 -7.74
CA GLU A 122 28.83 46.99 -7.45
C GLU A 122 28.62 45.77 -8.35
N PRO A 123 28.43 44.56 -7.79
CA PRO A 123 28.13 43.37 -8.57
C PRO A 123 26.70 43.47 -9.10
N PHE A 124 26.48 43.01 -10.34
CA PHE A 124 25.16 42.89 -10.95
C PHE A 124 24.96 41.48 -11.51
N SER A 125 23.71 41.03 -11.54
CA SER A 125 23.24 39.88 -12.29
C SER A 125 22.33 40.23 -13.47
N ALA A 126 21.74 41.41 -13.40
CA ALA A 126 21.01 42.06 -14.49
C ALA A 126 21.23 43.57 -14.44
N ILE A 127 21.37 44.21 -15.61
CA ILE A 127 21.52 45.66 -15.72
C ILE A 127 20.14 46.28 -15.74
N GLN A 128 19.87 47.18 -14.80
CA GLN A 128 18.59 47.87 -14.66
C GLN A 128 18.52 49.02 -15.64
N CYS A 129 17.64 49.02 -16.64
CA CYS A 129 17.52 50.04 -17.66
C CYS A 129 16.28 50.93 -17.47
N ASP A 130 16.49 52.20 -17.32
CA ASP A 130 15.40 53.19 -17.28
C ASP A 130 14.75 53.37 -18.65
N ILE A 131 13.42 53.30 -18.71
CA ILE A 131 12.62 53.51 -19.90
C ILE A 131 12.06 54.91 -19.97
N LYS A 132 11.69 55.48 -18.83
CA LYS A 132 11.03 56.76 -18.74
C LYS A 132 11.88 57.88 -19.35
N GLY A 133 11.39 58.46 -20.42
CA GLY A 133 12.11 59.52 -21.16
C GLY A 133 13.24 58.99 -22.03
N LYS A 134 13.28 57.67 -22.32
CA LYS A 134 14.25 57.02 -23.21
C LYS A 134 13.49 56.29 -24.29
N SER A 135 14.05 56.27 -25.51
CA SER A 135 13.45 55.64 -26.70
C SER A 135 14.13 54.30 -27.08
N SER A 136 15.32 54.04 -26.56
CA SER A 136 16.12 52.88 -26.92
C SER A 136 17.01 52.37 -25.78
N LEU A 137 17.42 51.10 -25.89
CA LEU A 137 18.38 50.46 -24.97
C LEU A 137 19.74 51.21 -24.96
N GLN A 138 20.20 51.62 -26.15
CA GLN A 138 21.43 52.37 -26.27
C GLN A 138 21.36 53.73 -25.55
N GLU A 139 20.23 54.42 -25.65
CA GLU A 139 20.00 55.65 -24.95
C GLU A 139 19.95 55.50 -23.43
N SER A 140 19.36 54.43 -22.97
CA SER A 140 19.32 54.08 -21.55
C SER A 140 20.73 53.73 -21.02
N LEU A 141 21.53 52.95 -21.77
CA LEU A 141 22.91 52.62 -21.40
C LEU A 141 23.84 53.84 -21.48
N GLN A 142 23.63 54.73 -22.49
CA GLN A 142 24.37 55.98 -22.61
C GLN A 142 24.14 56.86 -21.35
N ALA A 143 22.93 56.91 -20.84
CA ALA A 143 22.65 57.65 -19.62
C ALA A 143 23.41 57.14 -18.39
N TYR A 144 23.77 55.87 -18.32
CA TYR A 144 24.65 55.36 -17.28
C TYR A 144 26.02 55.97 -17.32
N VAL A 145 26.62 56.04 -18.49
CA VAL A 145 27.99 56.48 -18.68
C VAL A 145 28.13 58.00 -18.78
N ASP A 146 27.11 58.70 -19.26
CA ASP A 146 27.07 60.17 -19.25
C ASP A 146 26.98 60.70 -17.83
N GLY A 147 26.17 60.02 -16.99
CA GLY A 147 26.02 60.28 -15.58
C GLY A 147 25.32 61.58 -15.26
N GLU A 148 25.35 61.93 -14.00
CA GLU A 148 24.77 63.20 -13.46
C GLU A 148 25.87 64.20 -13.09
N VAL A 149 25.66 65.45 -13.45
CA VAL A 149 26.56 66.53 -13.03
C VAL A 149 26.16 66.99 -11.63
N MET A 150 27.15 66.94 -10.72
CA MET A 150 27.04 67.40 -9.35
C MET A 150 27.60 68.81 -9.26
N GLU A 151 26.72 69.87 -9.26
CA GLU A 151 27.10 71.25 -9.27
C GLU A 151 26.14 72.09 -8.39
N GLY A 152 26.43 73.34 -8.19
CA GLY A 152 25.61 74.22 -7.36
C GLY A 152 25.63 73.84 -5.88
N ASP A 153 24.47 73.54 -5.30
CA ASP A 153 24.33 73.09 -3.92
C ASP A 153 24.64 71.61 -3.73
N ASN A 154 24.76 70.82 -4.83
CA ASN A 154 24.99 69.37 -4.82
C ASN A 154 26.42 69.01 -5.29
N LYS A 155 27.43 69.75 -4.76
CA LYS A 155 28.83 69.51 -5.05
C LYS A 155 29.34 68.28 -4.29
N TYR A 156 30.35 67.64 -4.92
CA TYR A 156 31.05 66.44 -4.33
C TYR A 156 32.19 66.90 -3.42
N LYS A 157 32.18 66.45 -2.17
CA LYS A 157 33.37 66.72 -1.28
C LYS A 157 34.53 65.81 -1.70
N CYS A 158 35.53 66.37 -2.36
CA CYS A 158 36.67 65.63 -2.86
C CYS A 158 37.66 65.32 -1.77
N SER A 159 37.95 64.05 -1.52
CA SER A 159 38.93 63.62 -0.49
C SER A 159 40.37 64.05 -0.79
N THR A 160 40.70 64.26 -2.06
CA THR A 160 42.04 64.75 -2.48
C THR A 160 42.24 66.23 -2.36
N CYS A 161 41.22 67.07 -2.62
CA CYS A 161 41.29 68.48 -2.59
C CYS A 161 40.74 69.08 -1.27
N ASP A 162 40.14 68.30 -0.42
CA ASP A 162 39.43 68.60 0.81
C ASP A 162 38.47 69.81 0.71
N ARG A 163 37.83 69.93 -0.46
CA ARG A 163 36.86 70.94 -0.78
C ARG A 163 35.71 70.44 -1.63
N ASP A 164 34.61 71.09 -1.67
CA ASP A 164 33.47 70.81 -2.53
C ASP A 164 33.81 71.20 -3.98
N VAL A 165 33.74 70.27 -4.89
CA VAL A 165 34.09 70.42 -6.32
C VAL A 165 32.91 69.97 -7.19
N ASN A 166 32.84 70.57 -8.39
CA ASN A 166 31.95 70.10 -9.41
C ASN A 166 32.42 68.74 -9.89
N ALA A 167 31.55 67.77 -9.96
CA ALA A 167 31.88 66.39 -10.36
C ALA A 167 30.82 65.79 -11.28
N VAL A 168 31.17 64.69 -11.93
CA VAL A 168 30.23 63.82 -12.67
C VAL A 168 30.17 62.53 -11.95
N LYS A 169 29.00 62.14 -11.51
CA LYS A 169 28.72 60.79 -10.99
C LYS A 169 28.17 59.94 -12.12
N ARG A 170 28.85 58.86 -12.49
CA ARG A 170 28.43 57.92 -13.54
C ARG A 170 28.61 56.49 -13.13
N ALA A 171 27.92 55.59 -13.83
CA ALA A 171 28.12 54.15 -13.73
C ALA A 171 28.71 53.61 -15.04
N CYS A 172 29.70 52.78 -14.98
CA CYS A 172 30.36 52.15 -16.13
C CYS A 172 30.44 50.64 -15.91
N LEU A 173 30.54 49.90 -16.99
CA LEU A 173 30.77 48.43 -16.92
C LEU A 173 32.28 48.18 -16.74
N GLN A 174 32.62 47.40 -15.73
CA GLN A 174 34.00 46.90 -15.53
C GLN A 174 34.13 45.50 -16.07
N ASP A 175 33.41 44.51 -15.49
CA ASP A 175 33.40 43.14 -15.94
C ASP A 175 32.06 42.84 -16.60
N VAL A 176 32.15 42.32 -17.82
CA VAL A 176 30.97 41.98 -18.60
C VAL A 176 30.94 40.50 -18.86
N PRO A 177 29.93 39.78 -18.32
CA PRO A 177 29.83 38.32 -18.50
C PRO A 177 29.45 38.00 -19.97
N ASP A 178 29.59 36.72 -20.35
CA ASP A 178 29.23 36.25 -21.66
C ASP A 178 27.72 36.31 -21.97
N ASN A 179 26.92 36.38 -20.91
CA ASN A 179 25.47 36.52 -21.02
C ASN A 179 25.01 37.74 -20.25
N LEU A 180 24.45 38.70 -20.94
CA LEU A 180 23.92 39.92 -20.36
C LEU A 180 22.40 39.89 -20.28
N ILE A 181 21.85 40.25 -19.14
CA ILE A 181 20.44 40.44 -18.91
C ILE A 181 20.18 41.95 -18.70
N PHE A 182 19.27 42.52 -19.47
CA PHE A 182 18.80 43.87 -19.25
C PHE A 182 17.39 43.82 -18.71
N HIS A 183 17.17 44.30 -17.53
CA HIS A 183 15.85 44.48 -16.94
C HIS A 183 15.33 45.88 -17.27
N LEU A 184 14.22 45.96 -17.98
CA LEU A 184 13.59 47.18 -18.41
C LEU A 184 12.62 47.65 -17.32
N LYS A 185 12.91 48.80 -16.65
CA LYS A 185 12.08 49.29 -15.54
C LYS A 185 10.71 49.78 -16.01
N ARG A 186 9.84 48.87 -16.37
CA ARG A 186 8.50 49.18 -16.84
C ARG A 186 7.48 49.35 -15.73
N PHE A 187 7.75 48.84 -14.55
CA PHE A 187 6.90 49.06 -13.38
C PHE A 187 7.38 50.25 -12.57
N ASP A 188 6.56 51.29 -12.49
CA ASP A 188 6.79 52.52 -11.71
C ASP A 188 5.81 52.56 -10.53
N PHE A 189 6.28 53.08 -9.40
CA PHE A 189 5.47 53.29 -8.22
C PHE A 189 5.35 54.80 -7.91
N ASN A 190 4.16 55.32 -8.07
CA ASN A 190 3.91 56.70 -7.80
C ASN A 190 3.67 56.94 -6.31
N LEU A 191 4.67 57.49 -5.63
CA LEU A 191 4.63 57.78 -4.19
C LEU A 191 3.52 58.77 -3.76
N ARG A 192 3.01 59.60 -4.70
CA ARG A 192 1.93 60.58 -4.40
C ARG A 192 0.55 59.93 -4.45
N THR A 193 0.33 58.99 -5.38
CA THR A 193 -0.95 58.32 -5.58
C THR A 193 -0.96 56.93 -4.89
N MET A 194 0.18 56.46 -4.43
CA MET A 194 0.40 55.10 -3.87
C MET A 194 -0.06 53.98 -4.84
N GLN A 195 0.06 54.23 -6.15
CA GLN A 195 -0.36 53.31 -7.19
C GLN A 195 0.82 52.84 -8.01
N ARG A 196 0.79 51.57 -8.37
CA ARG A 196 1.69 50.99 -9.36
C ARG A 196 1.16 51.32 -10.77
N SER A 197 2.05 51.58 -11.69
CA SER A 197 1.71 51.78 -13.11
C SER A 197 2.72 51.08 -13.99
N LYS A 198 2.26 50.63 -15.16
CA LYS A 198 3.14 50.05 -16.18
C LYS A 198 3.44 51.10 -17.23
N ILE A 199 4.71 51.27 -17.55
CA ILE A 199 5.19 52.17 -18.61
C ILE A 199 5.15 51.38 -19.91
N ASN A 200 4.22 51.69 -20.78
CA ASN A 200 4.06 51.04 -22.11
C ASN A 200 4.71 51.80 -23.24
N ASP A 201 5.49 52.83 -22.94
CA ASP A 201 6.16 53.65 -23.93
C ASP A 201 6.99 52.80 -24.91
N TYR A 202 7.12 53.28 -26.13
CA TYR A 202 7.97 52.67 -27.14
C TYR A 202 9.43 52.68 -26.68
N PHE A 203 10.05 51.50 -26.74
CA PHE A 203 11.46 51.34 -26.35
C PHE A 203 12.11 50.29 -27.25
N SER A 204 12.97 50.72 -28.15
CA SER A 204 13.63 49.86 -29.12
C SER A 204 14.92 49.21 -28.53
N PHE A 205 15.28 48.10 -29.08
CA PHE A 205 16.55 47.42 -28.77
C PHE A 205 17.05 46.67 -30.01
N PRO A 206 18.38 46.65 -30.26
CA PRO A 206 18.95 46.11 -31.48
C PRO A 206 19.13 44.56 -31.38
N HIS A 207 19.21 43.89 -32.54
CA HIS A 207 19.60 42.49 -32.62
C HIS A 207 21.05 42.22 -32.20
N LYS A 208 21.94 43.21 -32.45
CA LYS A 208 23.35 43.18 -32.02
C LYS A 208 23.72 44.50 -31.38
N ILE A 209 24.46 44.41 -30.27
CA ILE A 209 24.91 45.63 -29.57
C ILE A 209 26.41 45.50 -29.27
N ASP A 210 27.14 46.60 -29.45
CA ASP A 210 28.52 46.70 -28.99
C ASP A 210 28.55 47.27 -27.56
N MET A 211 29.08 46.51 -26.64
CA MET A 211 29.15 46.94 -25.24
C MET A 211 30.41 47.75 -24.90
N ARG A 212 31.37 47.86 -25.85
CA ARG A 212 32.58 48.63 -25.69
C ARG A 212 32.36 50.07 -25.23
N PRO A 213 31.39 50.85 -25.76
CA PRO A 213 31.21 52.27 -25.38
C PRO A 213 30.83 52.48 -23.91
N TYR A 214 30.32 51.42 -23.25
CA TYR A 214 29.85 51.47 -21.89
C TYR A 214 30.84 50.91 -20.85
N LYS A 215 32.04 50.46 -21.31
CA LYS A 215 33.11 49.95 -20.46
C LYS A 215 33.99 51.06 -19.91
N VAL A 216 34.38 50.90 -18.63
CA VAL A 216 35.25 51.88 -17.95
C VAL A 216 36.59 52.07 -18.68
N GLU A 217 37.19 51.01 -19.23
CA GLU A 217 38.46 51.03 -19.95
C GLU A 217 38.38 51.92 -21.20
N HIS A 218 37.26 51.84 -21.98
CA HIS A 218 37.05 52.68 -23.14
C HIS A 218 36.87 54.16 -22.78
N LEU A 219 36.16 54.41 -21.69
CA LEU A 219 35.86 55.75 -21.19
C LEU A 219 37.08 56.43 -20.52
N MET A 220 38.15 55.69 -20.26
CA MET A 220 39.45 56.16 -19.74
C MET A 220 40.54 56.23 -20.83
N ASP A 221 40.14 56.45 -22.08
CA ASP A 221 41.04 56.60 -23.25
C ASP A 221 41.78 55.29 -23.66
N GLY A 222 41.26 54.12 -23.30
CA GLY A 222 41.75 52.83 -23.76
C GLY A 222 41.21 52.45 -25.14
N GLU A 223 42.11 52.08 -26.05
CA GLU A 223 41.71 51.40 -27.30
C GLU A 223 41.39 49.92 -26.99
N ILE A 224 40.13 49.59 -26.82
CA ILE A 224 39.68 48.19 -26.64
C ILE A 224 38.94 47.70 -27.89
N PRO A 225 39.05 46.39 -28.22
CA PRO A 225 38.33 45.84 -29.37
C PRO A 225 36.83 45.88 -29.12
N SER A 226 36.05 45.84 -30.23
CA SER A 226 34.60 45.74 -30.18
C SER A 226 34.16 44.51 -29.41
N ASP A 227 33.17 44.65 -28.52
CA ASP A 227 32.64 43.58 -27.69
C ASP A 227 31.17 43.39 -28.03
N MET A 228 30.93 42.59 -29.09
CA MET A 228 29.63 42.43 -29.70
C MET A 228 28.79 41.35 -28.97
N PHE A 229 27.55 41.70 -28.70
CA PHE A 229 26.54 40.82 -28.12
C PHE A 229 25.34 40.70 -29.09
N GLU A 230 24.75 39.51 -29.12
CA GLU A 230 23.58 39.19 -29.93
C GLU A 230 22.38 38.94 -29.05
N LEU A 231 21.23 39.47 -29.46
CA LEU A 231 19.94 39.20 -28.82
C LEU A 231 19.57 37.74 -29.01
N VAL A 232 19.32 37.02 -27.89
CA VAL A 232 19.04 35.58 -27.84
C VAL A 232 17.75 35.24 -27.14
N GLY A 233 17.17 36.19 -26.42
CA GLY A 233 15.89 35.96 -25.74
C GLY A 233 15.22 37.28 -25.36
N ILE A 234 13.91 37.28 -25.36
CA ILE A 234 13.06 38.42 -24.97
C ILE A 234 11.96 37.85 -24.06
N LEU A 235 11.85 38.39 -22.86
CA LEU A 235 10.71 38.13 -22.00
C LEU A 235 9.74 39.29 -22.10
N VAL A 236 8.52 39.00 -22.44
CA VAL A 236 7.43 39.96 -22.63
C VAL A 236 6.44 39.86 -21.50
N HIS A 237 6.01 41.02 -21.00
CA HIS A 237 4.88 41.11 -20.08
C HIS A 237 3.68 41.74 -20.81
N SER A 238 2.54 41.09 -20.73
CA SER A 238 1.24 41.58 -21.22
C SER A 238 0.30 41.81 -20.04
N GLY A 239 -0.34 42.96 -19.99
CA GLY A 239 -1.26 43.35 -18.93
C GLY A 239 -0.89 44.63 -18.20
N THR A 240 -1.37 44.74 -16.95
CA THR A 240 -1.19 45.90 -16.09
C THR A 240 -0.07 45.70 -15.07
N ALA A 241 0.21 46.67 -14.20
CA ALA A 241 1.16 46.53 -13.12
C ALA A 241 0.66 45.60 -11.98
N GLU A 242 -0.63 45.34 -11.91
CA GLU A 242 -1.25 44.55 -10.86
C GLU A 242 -1.53 43.09 -11.29
N SER A 243 -1.74 42.88 -12.59
CA SER A 243 -2.00 41.53 -13.14
C SER A 243 -1.58 41.49 -14.61
N GLY A 244 -1.07 40.34 -15.03
CA GLY A 244 -0.65 40.20 -16.43
C GLY A 244 -0.20 38.75 -16.69
N HIS A 245 0.49 38.63 -17.80
CA HIS A 245 0.99 37.36 -18.28
C HIS A 245 2.39 37.52 -18.87
N TYR A 246 3.29 36.61 -18.54
CA TYR A 246 4.63 36.56 -19.10
C TYR A 246 4.74 35.44 -20.14
N TYR A 247 5.40 35.73 -21.24
CA TYR A 247 5.78 34.81 -22.31
C TYR A 247 7.12 35.19 -22.89
N SER A 248 7.78 34.30 -23.60
CA SER A 248 9.13 34.58 -24.08
C SER A 248 9.34 34.18 -25.53
N TYR A 249 10.21 34.92 -26.19
CA TYR A 249 10.76 34.61 -27.48
C TYR A 249 12.20 34.21 -27.31
N ILE A 250 12.59 33.05 -27.79
CA ILE A 250 13.94 32.50 -27.61
C ILE A 250 14.50 32.10 -28.97
N ARG A 251 15.74 32.54 -29.24
CA ARG A 251 16.49 32.15 -30.42
C ARG A 251 17.16 30.80 -30.19
N GLU A 252 16.96 29.86 -31.13
CA GLU A 252 17.68 28.60 -31.20
C GLU A 252 19.17 28.83 -31.42
N ARG A 253 20.03 28.32 -30.55
CA ARG A 253 21.48 28.41 -30.66
C ARG A 253 22.18 27.30 -29.89
N PRO A 254 23.14 26.60 -30.49
CA PRO A 254 23.49 26.61 -31.91
C PRO A 254 22.38 25.98 -32.76
N SER A 255 22.34 26.27 -34.01
CA SER A 255 21.32 25.81 -34.97
C SER A 255 21.94 25.15 -36.19
N ARG A 256 21.32 24.07 -36.67
CA ARG A 256 21.71 23.44 -37.97
C ARG A 256 20.97 24.06 -39.18
N GLY A 257 20.01 24.88 -38.91
CA GLY A 257 19.27 25.59 -39.95
C GLY A 257 20.12 26.69 -40.66
N LYS A 258 19.74 27.09 -41.87
CA LYS A 258 20.41 28.21 -42.58
C LYS A 258 20.32 29.52 -41.79
N GLN A 259 19.22 29.69 -41.04
CA GLN A 259 19.02 30.78 -40.10
C GLN A 259 18.53 30.23 -38.79
N PRO A 260 18.98 30.79 -37.63
CA PRO A 260 18.51 30.37 -36.31
C PRO A 260 16.99 30.62 -36.19
N ALA A 261 16.25 29.62 -35.79
CA ALA A 261 14.82 29.77 -35.55
C ALA A 261 14.55 30.54 -34.25
N TRP A 262 13.54 31.38 -34.26
CA TRP A 262 12.96 31.95 -33.05
C TRP A 262 11.69 31.22 -32.69
N VAL A 263 11.50 30.97 -31.39
CA VAL A 263 10.40 30.19 -30.83
C VAL A 263 9.73 31.02 -29.77
N GLU A 264 8.42 31.10 -29.81
CA GLU A 264 7.57 31.65 -28.78
C GLU A 264 7.26 30.54 -27.78
N PHE A 265 7.43 30.83 -26.49
CA PHE A 265 7.01 29.99 -25.36
C PHE A 265 5.95 30.75 -24.58
N ASN A 266 4.72 30.25 -24.62
CA ASN A 266 3.55 30.87 -24.02
C ASN A 266 2.72 29.78 -23.35
N ASP A 267 3.03 29.47 -22.11
CA ASP A 267 2.52 28.33 -21.34
C ASP A 267 2.69 27.00 -22.08
N ASP A 268 1.61 26.34 -22.44
CA ASP A 268 1.57 25.10 -23.21
C ASP A 268 1.70 25.27 -24.72
N HIS A 269 1.66 26.53 -25.22
CA HIS A 269 1.79 26.86 -26.63
C HIS A 269 3.24 27.19 -26.97
N VAL A 270 3.84 26.37 -27.82
CA VAL A 270 5.19 26.56 -28.33
C VAL A 270 5.11 26.67 -29.85
N THR A 271 5.34 27.88 -30.37
CA THR A 271 5.17 28.17 -31.79
C THR A 271 6.41 28.83 -32.37
N SER A 272 6.57 28.77 -33.73
CA SER A 272 7.62 29.48 -34.41
C SER A 272 7.30 30.99 -34.41
N PHE A 273 8.34 31.82 -34.22
CA PHE A 273 8.24 33.25 -34.17
C PHE A 273 9.07 33.87 -35.31
N ASP A 274 8.52 34.87 -36.00
CA ASP A 274 9.27 35.62 -36.99
C ASP A 274 10.05 36.77 -36.32
N PRO A 275 11.40 36.76 -36.37
CA PRO A 275 12.21 37.85 -35.77
C PRO A 275 11.93 39.25 -36.37
N ASN A 276 11.38 39.34 -37.57
CA ASN A 276 10.96 40.64 -38.13
C ASN A 276 9.76 41.24 -37.36
N SER A 277 9.03 40.44 -36.59
CA SER A 277 7.90 40.90 -35.79
C SER A 277 8.31 41.43 -34.40
N ILE A 278 9.62 41.44 -34.04
CA ILE A 278 10.11 41.88 -32.74
C ILE A 278 9.65 43.30 -32.42
N GLU A 279 9.76 44.23 -33.34
CA GLU A 279 9.30 45.61 -33.14
C GLU A 279 7.81 45.67 -32.76
N ALA A 280 6.98 45.01 -33.53
CA ALA A 280 5.53 45.04 -33.33
C ALA A 280 5.12 44.34 -32.02
N SER A 281 5.85 43.27 -31.65
CA SER A 281 5.50 42.38 -30.54
C SER A 281 6.17 42.77 -29.20
N CYS A 282 7.31 43.52 -29.22
CA CYS A 282 8.13 43.67 -28.03
C CYS A 282 8.44 45.12 -27.65
N PHE A 283 8.41 46.09 -28.58
CA PHE A 283 8.87 47.46 -28.28
C PHE A 283 7.88 48.29 -27.44
N GLY A 284 6.61 47.88 -27.36
CA GLY A 284 5.56 48.71 -26.73
C GLY A 284 5.06 49.80 -27.63
N GLY A 285 4.70 50.94 -27.07
CA GLY A 285 4.18 52.09 -27.80
C GLY A 285 2.71 51.94 -28.22
N LEU A 286 2.32 52.64 -29.25
CA LEU A 286 0.93 52.68 -29.71
C LEU A 286 0.60 51.53 -30.68
N ASP A 287 -0.57 50.97 -30.51
CA ASP A 287 -1.16 50.00 -31.45
C ASP A 287 -2.21 50.73 -32.33
N TYR A 288 -2.06 50.55 -33.61
CA TYR A 288 -2.97 51.15 -34.62
C TYR A 288 -3.92 50.06 -35.14
N ARG A 289 -5.13 49.99 -34.60
CA ARG A 289 -6.18 49.08 -35.07
C ARG A 289 -7.36 49.88 -35.67
N GLY A 290 -7.68 49.65 -36.92
CA GLY A 290 -8.83 50.22 -37.59
C GLY A 290 -8.62 50.47 -39.08
N PRO A 291 -9.69 50.56 -39.90
CA PRO A 291 -9.59 50.99 -41.31
C PRO A 291 -9.08 52.44 -41.37
N GLU A 292 -8.36 52.73 -42.42
CA GLU A 292 -7.55 53.94 -42.64
C GLU A 292 -8.20 55.31 -42.35
N ASN A 293 -9.49 55.43 -42.06
CA ASN A 293 -10.22 56.65 -41.81
C ASN A 293 -10.89 56.79 -40.45
N GLY A 294 -10.28 56.24 -39.37
CA GLY A 294 -10.81 56.36 -38.03
C GLY A 294 -10.05 55.50 -37.00
N SER A 295 -8.73 55.49 -37.11
CA SER A 295 -7.89 54.68 -36.21
C SER A 295 -7.93 55.20 -34.74
N PHE A 296 -8.46 54.39 -33.88
CA PHE A 296 -8.24 54.61 -32.45
C PHE A 296 -6.83 54.17 -32.11
N GLN A 297 -6.09 55.03 -31.44
CA GLN A 297 -4.76 54.73 -30.91
C GLN A 297 -4.93 54.22 -29.47
N PHE A 298 -4.40 53.00 -29.21
CA PHE A 298 -4.36 52.43 -27.87
C PHE A 298 -2.90 52.15 -27.51
N ASP A 299 -2.55 52.30 -26.25
CA ASP A 299 -1.26 51.82 -25.75
C ASP A 299 -1.25 50.30 -25.79
N LYS A 300 -0.18 49.71 -26.33
CA LYS A 300 0.04 48.26 -26.28
C LYS A 300 0.14 47.82 -24.82
N SER A 301 -0.69 46.88 -24.40
CA SER A 301 -0.59 46.30 -23.07
C SER A 301 0.58 45.29 -22.93
N TRP A 302 1.26 44.96 -24.00
CA TRP A 302 2.38 44.05 -24.08
C TRP A 302 3.67 44.75 -24.51
N SER A 303 4.77 44.42 -23.82
CA SER A 303 6.09 44.97 -24.13
C SER A 303 7.19 44.12 -23.49
N ALA A 304 8.39 44.17 -24.09
CA ALA A 304 9.56 43.51 -23.50
C ALA A 304 9.80 43.99 -22.05
N TYR A 305 10.09 43.06 -21.18
CA TYR A 305 10.36 43.27 -19.76
C TYR A 305 11.82 42.94 -19.40
N MET A 306 12.33 41.82 -19.94
CA MET A 306 13.74 41.47 -19.84
C MET A 306 14.31 41.10 -21.21
N LEU A 307 15.57 41.47 -21.45
CA LEU A 307 16.30 41.17 -22.69
C LEU A 307 17.52 40.31 -22.32
N PHE A 308 17.74 39.28 -23.13
CA PHE A 308 18.87 38.40 -22.96
C PHE A 308 19.79 38.47 -24.15
N TYR A 309 21.03 38.87 -23.90
CA TYR A 309 22.07 38.97 -24.91
C TYR A 309 23.21 38.03 -24.59
N GLN A 310 23.82 37.47 -25.62
CA GLN A 310 25.00 36.60 -25.48
C GLN A 310 26.13 37.12 -26.36
N ARG A 311 27.37 37.03 -25.85
CA ARG A 311 28.59 37.48 -26.58
C ARG A 311 28.67 36.71 -27.90
N SER A 312 28.89 37.45 -29.02
CA SER A 312 28.89 36.88 -30.35
C SER A 312 29.96 35.79 -30.55
N SER A 313 31.14 35.97 -29.99
CA SER A 313 32.23 34.99 -30.03
C SER A 313 31.84 33.63 -29.44
N VAL A 314 31.11 33.63 -28.32
CA VAL A 314 30.61 32.41 -27.67
C VAL A 314 29.52 31.76 -28.50
N VAL A 315 28.63 32.54 -29.12
CA VAL A 315 27.60 32.03 -30.03
C VAL A 315 28.23 31.34 -31.23
N GLU A 316 29.27 31.95 -31.80
CA GLU A 316 30.02 31.42 -32.94
C GLU A 316 30.80 30.16 -32.59
N GLU A 317 31.46 30.13 -31.43
CA GLU A 317 32.16 28.96 -30.93
C GLU A 317 31.25 27.74 -30.80
N HIS A 318 30.15 27.87 -30.10
CA HIS A 318 29.15 26.79 -29.97
C HIS A 318 28.55 26.39 -31.32
N GLN A 319 28.41 27.33 -32.27
CA GLN A 319 27.95 27.02 -33.59
C GLN A 319 28.99 26.18 -34.40
N GLN A 320 30.27 26.48 -34.25
CA GLN A 320 31.35 25.72 -34.86
C GLN A 320 31.45 24.30 -34.26
N GLU A 321 31.33 24.17 -32.93
CA GLU A 321 31.28 22.87 -32.25
C GLU A 321 30.16 21.99 -32.78
N LEU A 322 28.95 22.55 -32.94
CA LEU A 322 27.82 21.80 -33.52
C LEU A 322 28.08 21.35 -34.94
N MET A 323 28.69 22.21 -35.76
CA MET A 323 29.01 21.88 -37.15
C MET A 323 30.12 20.86 -37.29
N ALA A 324 31.07 20.83 -36.35
CA ALA A 324 32.13 19.83 -36.29
C ALA A 324 31.63 18.45 -35.83
N ALA A 325 30.54 18.39 -35.07
CA ALA A 325 29.94 17.14 -34.62
C ALA A 325 29.17 16.42 -35.74
N THR A 326 29.82 15.56 -36.50
CA THR A 326 29.40 15.01 -37.80
C THR A 326 28.15 14.10 -37.74
N ASN A 327 27.80 13.50 -36.56
CA ASN A 327 26.78 12.47 -36.42
C ASN A 327 25.67 12.75 -35.40
N GLN A 328 25.67 13.87 -34.74
CA GLN A 328 24.64 14.17 -33.75
C GLN A 328 23.56 15.12 -34.30
N ARG A 329 22.30 14.73 -34.19
CA ARG A 329 21.15 15.57 -34.60
C ARG A 329 20.97 16.79 -33.71
N THR A 330 21.39 16.69 -32.43
CA THR A 330 21.29 17.76 -31.43
C THR A 330 22.58 17.82 -30.62
N PHE A 331 22.89 19.00 -30.09
CA PHE A 331 24.02 19.19 -29.19
C PHE A 331 23.70 18.54 -27.84
N GLN A 332 24.41 17.45 -27.54
CA GLN A 332 24.25 16.72 -26.27
C GLN A 332 25.39 17.05 -25.33
N LEU A 333 25.04 17.49 -24.13
CA LEU A 333 26.00 17.73 -23.06
C LEU A 333 26.24 16.46 -22.25
N PRO A 334 27.46 16.25 -21.74
CA PRO A 334 27.70 15.15 -20.81
C PRO A 334 26.83 15.31 -19.56
N ILE A 335 26.34 14.20 -19.08
CA ILE A 335 25.50 14.12 -17.87
C ILE A 335 26.19 13.12 -16.92
N SER A 336 26.09 13.36 -15.60
CA SER A 336 26.64 12.44 -14.61
C SER A 336 26.07 11.02 -14.80
N GLN A 337 26.86 9.99 -14.56
CA GLN A 337 26.47 8.58 -14.74
C GLN A 337 25.21 8.24 -13.93
N LEU A 338 25.05 8.82 -12.75
CA LEU A 338 23.89 8.61 -11.89
C LEU A 338 22.60 9.10 -12.54
N PHE A 339 22.59 10.30 -13.10
CA PHE A 339 21.44 10.84 -13.82
C PHE A 339 21.20 10.14 -15.16
N SER A 340 22.27 9.77 -15.86
CA SER A 340 22.17 8.99 -17.09
C SER A 340 21.47 7.66 -16.84
N ASN A 341 21.86 6.92 -15.83
CA ASN A 341 21.22 5.65 -15.45
C ASN A 341 19.76 5.84 -15.04
N PHE A 342 19.45 6.92 -14.32
CA PHE A 342 18.09 7.24 -13.92
C PHE A 342 17.20 7.53 -15.14
N ILE A 343 17.67 8.36 -16.08
CA ILE A 343 16.93 8.70 -17.29
C ILE A 343 16.77 7.48 -18.20
N THR A 344 17.81 6.66 -18.31
CA THR A 344 17.75 5.41 -19.08
C THR A 344 16.67 4.49 -18.53
N ARG A 345 16.59 4.33 -17.21
CA ARG A 345 15.54 3.53 -16.56
C ARG A 345 14.15 4.09 -16.83
N GLU A 346 13.97 5.39 -16.77
CA GLU A 346 12.70 6.05 -17.10
C GLU A 346 12.30 5.87 -18.58
N ASN A 347 13.28 5.98 -19.48
CA ASN A 347 13.06 5.75 -20.91
C ASN A 347 12.70 4.29 -21.20
N GLU A 348 13.34 3.35 -20.53
CA GLU A 348 12.99 1.93 -20.61
C GLU A 348 11.56 1.69 -20.13
N MET A 349 11.16 2.30 -19.00
CA MET A 349 9.79 2.22 -18.51
C MET A 349 8.80 2.82 -19.51
N LEU A 350 9.16 3.91 -20.17
CA LEU A 350 8.33 4.54 -21.20
C LEU A 350 8.18 3.64 -22.42
N ILE A 351 9.29 3.09 -22.93
CA ILE A 351 9.28 2.13 -24.03
C ILE A 351 8.41 0.92 -23.66
N ARG A 352 8.61 0.37 -22.46
CA ARG A 352 7.79 -0.72 -21.96
C ARG A 352 6.32 -0.37 -21.96
N LYS A 353 5.96 0.83 -21.48
CA LYS A 353 4.58 1.31 -21.49
C LYS A 353 3.99 1.39 -22.91
N TYR A 354 4.68 1.94 -23.86
CA TYR A 354 4.15 2.15 -25.21
C TYR A 354 4.29 0.94 -26.13
N CYS A 355 5.32 0.13 -25.97
CA CYS A 355 5.58 -1.02 -26.82
C CYS A 355 5.03 -2.33 -26.23
N LEU A 356 5.18 -2.54 -24.92
CA LEU A 356 4.76 -3.79 -24.28
C LEU A 356 3.29 -3.81 -23.86
N TYR A 357 2.67 -2.64 -23.68
CA TYR A 357 1.22 -2.51 -23.46
C TYR A 357 0.43 -2.41 -24.76
N ASP A 358 1.10 -2.47 -25.91
CA ASP A 358 0.41 -2.55 -27.19
C ASP A 358 -0.37 -3.87 -27.26
N GLU A 359 -1.62 -3.77 -27.72
CA GLU A 359 -2.52 -4.94 -27.82
C GLU A 359 -1.94 -6.02 -28.73
N SER A 360 -1.25 -5.63 -29.79
CA SER A 360 -0.60 -6.56 -30.72
C SER A 360 0.50 -7.37 -30.03
N HIS A 361 1.28 -6.73 -29.13
CA HIS A 361 2.30 -7.44 -28.36
C HIS A 361 1.66 -8.41 -27.35
N ALA A 362 0.60 -7.96 -26.65
CA ALA A 362 -0.15 -8.81 -25.75
C ALA A 362 -0.75 -10.03 -26.44
N GLN A 363 -1.20 -9.92 -27.68
CA GLN A 363 -1.67 -11.05 -28.49
C GLN A 363 -0.55 -11.93 -29.05
N PHE A 364 0.60 -11.34 -29.35
CA PHE A 364 1.74 -12.05 -29.93
C PHE A 364 2.37 -13.06 -28.96
N VAL A 365 2.56 -12.67 -27.69
CA VAL A 365 3.24 -13.51 -26.70
C VAL A 365 2.55 -14.86 -26.47
N PRO A 366 1.21 -14.95 -26.24
CA PRO A 366 0.51 -16.24 -26.14
C PRO A 366 0.62 -17.07 -27.40
N ARG A 367 0.46 -16.45 -28.58
CA ARG A 367 0.59 -17.16 -29.87
C ARG A 367 1.97 -17.74 -30.08
N MET A 368 3.01 -17.06 -29.61
CA MET A 368 4.36 -17.58 -29.65
C MET A 368 4.51 -18.80 -28.74
N MET A 369 3.90 -18.78 -27.56
CA MET A 369 3.87 -19.93 -26.67
C MET A 369 3.08 -21.11 -27.23
N ASP A 370 1.94 -20.88 -27.90
CA ASP A 370 1.08 -21.89 -28.48
C ASP A 370 1.71 -22.55 -29.71
N ASN A 371 2.36 -21.79 -30.58
CA ASN A 371 3.03 -22.32 -31.76
C ASN A 371 4.14 -23.33 -31.43
N ASP A 372 4.75 -23.21 -30.28
CA ASP A 372 5.76 -24.15 -29.81
C ASP A 372 5.17 -25.54 -29.46
N GLN A 373 3.85 -25.67 -29.27
CA GLN A 373 3.18 -26.95 -29.06
C GLN A 373 3.27 -27.85 -30.34
N HIS A 374 3.45 -27.28 -31.52
CA HIS A 374 3.63 -28.03 -32.76
C HIS A 374 5.05 -28.62 -32.89
N PHE A 375 6.02 -28.08 -32.15
CA PHE A 375 7.34 -28.70 -32.02
C PHE A 375 7.29 -29.70 -30.87
N ARG A 376 6.94 -30.95 -31.19
CA ARG A 376 6.92 -32.04 -30.20
C ARG A 376 8.26 -32.10 -29.50
N HIS A 377 8.24 -32.09 -28.17
CA HIS A 377 9.40 -32.33 -27.32
C HIS A 377 10.03 -33.70 -27.67
N GLY A 378 10.83 -33.74 -28.70
CA GLY A 378 11.75 -34.82 -28.93
C GLY A 378 13.01 -34.56 -28.12
N ARG A 379 13.63 -35.56 -27.54
CA ARG A 379 14.87 -35.51 -26.73
C ARG A 379 16.09 -34.89 -27.46
N SER A 380 15.91 -33.99 -28.37
CA SER A 380 16.97 -33.28 -29.09
C SER A 380 17.21 -31.91 -28.41
N PRO A 381 18.47 -31.58 -28.05
CA PRO A 381 18.80 -30.31 -27.39
C PRO A 381 18.38 -29.10 -28.21
N ASP A 382 18.24 -29.20 -29.52
CA ASP A 382 17.87 -28.09 -30.40
C ASP A 382 16.41 -27.67 -30.32
N ASN A 383 15.50 -28.58 -29.91
CA ASN A 383 14.07 -28.27 -29.80
C ASN A 383 13.71 -27.53 -28.50
N HIS A 384 14.58 -27.58 -27.48
CA HIS A 384 14.32 -26.89 -26.19
C HIS A 384 14.64 -25.40 -26.23
N SER A 385 15.51 -24.97 -27.15
CA SER A 385 15.90 -23.57 -27.29
C SER A 385 14.73 -22.63 -27.60
N LEU A 386 13.78 -23.07 -28.43
CA LEU A 386 12.56 -22.29 -28.73
C LEU A 386 11.59 -22.20 -27.55
N SER A 387 11.44 -23.31 -26.81
CA SER A 387 10.62 -23.33 -25.58
C SER A 387 11.18 -22.41 -24.51
N ARG A 388 12.50 -22.40 -24.33
CA ARG A 388 13.19 -21.48 -23.43
C ARG A 388 13.02 -20.02 -23.87
N LEU A 389 13.12 -19.72 -25.17
CA LEU A 389 12.91 -18.40 -25.71
C LEU A 389 11.47 -17.92 -25.46
N ALA A 390 10.49 -18.78 -25.75
CA ALA A 390 9.09 -18.49 -25.49
C ALA A 390 8.82 -18.25 -24.00
N LEU A 391 9.35 -19.10 -23.12
CA LEU A 391 9.23 -18.94 -21.68
C LEU A 391 9.91 -17.65 -21.22
N SER A 392 11.15 -17.38 -21.62
CA SER A 392 11.87 -16.17 -21.22
C SER A 392 11.17 -14.88 -21.67
N THR A 393 10.57 -14.87 -22.86
CA THR A 393 9.77 -13.74 -23.35
C THR A 393 8.51 -13.56 -22.51
N THR A 394 7.85 -14.66 -22.14
CA THR A 394 6.67 -14.61 -21.28
C THR A 394 7.02 -14.14 -19.87
N LEU A 395 8.10 -14.62 -19.30
CA LEU A 395 8.60 -14.18 -17.99
C LEU A 395 8.97 -12.70 -18.01
N LEU A 396 9.57 -12.23 -19.10
CA LEU A 396 9.81 -10.81 -19.30
C LEU A 396 8.49 -10.03 -19.34
N HIS A 397 7.47 -10.55 -20.01
CA HIS A 397 6.14 -9.92 -20.02
C HIS A 397 5.50 -9.91 -18.63
N LEU A 398 5.61 -11.00 -17.87
CA LEU A 398 5.15 -11.05 -16.48
C LEU A 398 5.82 -9.98 -15.61
N ASP A 399 7.15 -9.84 -15.68
CA ASP A 399 7.90 -8.84 -14.90
C ASP A 399 7.56 -7.41 -15.32
N GLN A 400 7.55 -7.14 -16.62
CA GLN A 400 7.52 -5.77 -17.11
C GLN A 400 6.10 -5.22 -17.29
N VAL A 401 5.14 -6.07 -17.60
CA VAL A 401 3.75 -5.70 -17.89
C VAL A 401 2.83 -6.13 -16.75
N VAL A 402 2.70 -7.44 -16.54
CA VAL A 402 1.72 -8.01 -15.60
C VAL A 402 1.97 -7.54 -14.16
N ALA A 403 3.22 -7.50 -13.72
CA ALA A 403 3.59 -7.03 -12.40
C ALA A 403 3.22 -5.55 -12.14
N ARG A 404 2.93 -4.78 -13.18
CA ARG A 404 2.75 -3.31 -13.13
C ARG A 404 1.40 -2.83 -13.65
N ALA A 405 0.68 -3.66 -14.42
CA ALA A 405 -0.62 -3.32 -15.00
C ALA A 405 -1.77 -3.66 -14.06
N LYS A 406 -2.86 -2.91 -14.18
CA LYS A 406 -4.08 -3.16 -13.44
C LYS A 406 -5.07 -4.00 -14.24
N ASP A 407 -5.27 -3.65 -15.52
CA ASP A 407 -6.18 -4.35 -16.40
C ASP A 407 -5.36 -5.15 -17.43
N LEU A 408 -5.57 -6.46 -17.47
CA LEU A 408 -4.85 -7.40 -18.31
C LEU A 408 -5.83 -8.22 -19.12
N PRO A 409 -6.18 -7.80 -20.32
CA PRO A 409 -6.95 -8.63 -21.23
C PRO A 409 -6.20 -9.94 -21.48
N ASP A 410 -6.93 -11.05 -21.55
CA ASP A 410 -6.43 -12.40 -21.86
C ASP A 410 -5.41 -13.01 -20.87
N PHE A 411 -5.20 -12.42 -19.68
CA PHE A 411 -4.26 -12.94 -18.68
C PHE A 411 -4.50 -14.40 -18.32
N ALA A 412 -5.77 -14.84 -18.22
CA ALA A 412 -6.10 -16.23 -17.93
C ALA A 412 -5.55 -17.18 -19.00
N THR A 413 -5.63 -16.80 -20.28
CA THR A 413 -5.09 -17.57 -21.41
C THR A 413 -3.57 -17.71 -21.31
N TYR A 414 -2.87 -16.62 -20.95
CA TYR A 414 -1.43 -16.65 -20.72
C TYR A 414 -1.05 -17.67 -19.65
N MET A 415 -1.72 -17.58 -18.50
CA MET A 415 -1.38 -18.44 -17.38
C MET A 415 -1.75 -19.90 -17.64
N MET A 416 -2.84 -20.16 -18.36
CA MET A 416 -3.16 -21.52 -18.80
C MET A 416 -2.06 -22.11 -19.67
N THR A 417 -1.53 -21.33 -20.62
CA THR A 417 -0.44 -21.77 -21.50
C THR A 417 0.84 -22.01 -20.71
N ILE A 418 1.20 -21.10 -19.77
CA ILE A 418 2.34 -21.28 -18.88
C ILE A 418 2.18 -22.54 -18.03
N CYS A 419 1.06 -22.69 -17.33
CA CYS A 419 0.82 -23.84 -16.48
C CYS A 419 0.81 -25.17 -17.26
N HIS A 420 0.29 -25.17 -18.49
CA HIS A 420 0.38 -26.34 -19.37
C HIS A 420 1.84 -26.72 -19.68
N ARG A 421 2.66 -25.73 -19.98
CA ARG A 421 4.09 -25.91 -20.23
C ARG A 421 4.83 -26.41 -18.99
N LEU A 422 4.59 -25.81 -17.83
CA LEU A 422 5.18 -26.24 -16.56
C LEU A 422 4.77 -27.66 -16.14
N LYS A 423 3.63 -28.16 -16.59
CA LYS A 423 3.23 -29.55 -16.38
C LYS A 423 3.97 -30.54 -17.31
N SER A 424 4.44 -30.08 -18.48
CA SER A 424 4.99 -30.95 -19.52
C SER A 424 6.50 -30.95 -19.62
N CYS A 425 7.20 -29.96 -19.06
CA CYS A 425 8.63 -29.76 -19.26
C CYS A 425 9.34 -29.37 -17.95
N THR A 426 10.24 -30.23 -17.50
CA THR A 426 11.03 -30.04 -16.26
C THR A 426 12.02 -28.90 -16.38
N ASP A 427 12.78 -28.80 -17.47
CA ASP A 427 13.74 -27.71 -17.70
C ASP A 427 13.05 -26.34 -17.69
N CYS A 428 11.82 -26.26 -18.26
CA CYS A 428 11.03 -25.01 -18.18
C CYS A 428 10.61 -24.67 -16.74
N CYS A 429 10.37 -25.69 -15.90
CA CYS A 429 10.07 -25.47 -14.48
C CYS A 429 11.30 -24.98 -13.72
N GLU A 430 12.46 -25.54 -14.00
CA GLU A 430 13.74 -25.10 -13.42
C GLU A 430 14.03 -23.65 -13.81
N ASP A 431 13.96 -23.32 -15.10
CA ASP A 431 14.13 -21.95 -15.59
C ASP A 431 13.13 -20.97 -14.96
N PHE A 432 11.88 -21.40 -14.76
CA PHE A 432 10.86 -20.57 -14.10
C PHE A 432 11.19 -20.32 -12.61
N LEU A 433 11.52 -21.37 -11.87
CA LEU A 433 11.86 -21.26 -10.44
C LEU A 433 13.15 -20.46 -10.22
N ASP A 434 14.13 -20.65 -11.08
CA ASP A 434 15.38 -19.88 -11.06
C ASP A 434 15.14 -18.40 -11.42
N TRP A 435 14.25 -18.15 -12.39
CA TRP A 435 13.83 -16.78 -12.68
C TRP A 435 13.19 -16.11 -11.46
N LEU A 436 12.31 -16.80 -10.72
CA LEU A 436 11.73 -16.26 -9.48
C LEU A 436 12.82 -15.87 -8.47
N ALA A 437 13.89 -16.68 -8.39
CA ALA A 437 14.99 -16.43 -7.49
C ALA A 437 15.79 -15.18 -7.87
N HIS A 438 15.99 -14.93 -9.16
CA HIS A 438 16.73 -13.78 -9.66
C HIS A 438 15.87 -12.50 -9.76
N HIS A 439 14.55 -12.62 -9.99
CA HIS A 439 13.62 -11.51 -10.15
C HIS A 439 12.65 -11.38 -8.96
N GLN A 440 13.20 -11.39 -7.74
CA GLN A 440 12.40 -11.41 -6.50
C GLN A 440 11.43 -10.23 -6.37
N GLU A 441 11.79 -9.06 -6.90
CA GLU A 441 10.88 -7.90 -6.87
C GLU A 441 9.71 -8.09 -7.84
N ALA A 442 9.94 -8.68 -9.03
CA ALA A 442 8.86 -9.03 -9.94
C ALA A 442 7.91 -10.04 -9.28
N PHE A 443 8.45 -11.07 -8.66
CA PHE A 443 7.65 -12.06 -7.94
C PHE A 443 6.86 -11.43 -6.78
N ARG A 444 7.47 -10.51 -6.02
CA ARG A 444 6.77 -9.75 -4.98
C ARG A 444 5.64 -8.91 -5.56
N GLN A 445 5.86 -8.22 -6.68
CA GLN A 445 4.82 -7.44 -7.34
C GLN A 445 3.67 -8.34 -7.82
N LEU A 446 3.96 -9.48 -8.40
CA LEU A 446 2.97 -10.43 -8.91
C LEU A 446 2.16 -11.09 -7.79
N LEU A 447 2.81 -11.62 -6.75
CA LEU A 447 2.15 -12.39 -5.69
C LEU A 447 1.61 -11.53 -4.55
N MET A 448 2.38 -10.50 -4.12
CA MET A 448 2.06 -9.77 -2.90
C MET A 448 1.40 -8.41 -3.15
N ARG A 449 1.69 -7.76 -4.27
CA ARG A 449 1.27 -6.37 -4.51
C ARG A 449 0.31 -6.19 -5.67
N ASN A 450 0.18 -7.15 -6.57
CA ASN A 450 -0.75 -7.05 -7.68
C ASN A 450 -2.17 -6.82 -7.16
N PRO A 451 -2.94 -5.84 -7.66
CA PRO A 451 -4.29 -5.57 -7.19
C PRO A 451 -5.27 -6.71 -7.56
N GLU A 452 -5.02 -7.42 -8.68
CA GLU A 452 -5.93 -8.43 -9.21
C GLU A 452 -5.71 -9.78 -8.51
N HIS A 453 -6.77 -10.31 -7.93
CA HIS A 453 -6.80 -11.62 -7.28
C HIS A 453 -6.39 -12.74 -8.24
N MET A 454 -6.89 -12.69 -9.50
CA MET A 454 -6.60 -13.71 -10.52
C MET A 454 -5.09 -13.83 -10.77
N VAL A 455 -4.38 -12.69 -10.90
CA VAL A 455 -2.92 -12.70 -11.11
C VAL A 455 -2.20 -13.40 -9.97
N ARG A 456 -2.53 -13.05 -8.73
CA ARG A 456 -1.90 -13.64 -7.55
C ARG A 456 -2.16 -15.14 -7.45
N SER A 457 -3.40 -15.58 -7.72
CA SER A 457 -3.79 -16.99 -7.67
C SER A 457 -3.11 -17.83 -8.73
N GLU A 458 -3.05 -17.34 -9.97
CA GLU A 458 -2.43 -18.07 -11.08
C GLU A 458 -0.92 -18.17 -10.91
N ILE A 459 -0.26 -17.11 -10.43
CA ILE A 459 1.17 -17.16 -10.11
C ILE A 459 1.43 -18.17 -8.99
N ALA A 460 0.62 -18.17 -7.93
CA ALA A 460 0.74 -19.16 -6.85
C ALA A 460 0.57 -20.60 -7.39
N LEU A 461 -0.38 -20.81 -8.31
CA LEU A 461 -0.60 -22.11 -8.95
C LEU A 461 0.59 -22.53 -9.82
N ALA A 462 1.14 -21.58 -10.59
CA ALA A 462 2.31 -21.86 -11.45
C ALA A 462 3.53 -22.28 -10.61
N VAL A 463 3.77 -21.62 -9.48
CA VAL A 463 4.86 -21.99 -8.55
C VAL A 463 4.71 -23.42 -8.05
N VAL A 464 3.51 -23.78 -7.56
CA VAL A 464 3.27 -25.14 -7.07
C VAL A 464 3.39 -26.18 -8.19
N THR A 465 2.89 -25.86 -9.40
CA THR A 465 2.98 -26.75 -10.56
C THR A 465 4.43 -27.01 -10.94
N ALA A 466 5.26 -25.97 -10.96
CA ALA A 466 6.68 -26.09 -11.25
C ALA A 466 7.41 -26.89 -10.16
N LEU A 467 7.16 -26.60 -8.89
CA LEU A 467 7.75 -27.32 -7.76
C LEU A 467 7.41 -28.81 -7.82
N ASN A 468 6.14 -29.15 -8.06
CA ASN A 468 5.71 -30.55 -8.14
C ASN A 468 6.41 -31.28 -9.29
N LYS A 469 6.50 -30.67 -10.48
CA LYS A 469 7.14 -31.26 -11.66
C LYS A 469 8.64 -31.49 -11.44
N VAL A 470 9.36 -30.51 -10.91
CA VAL A 470 10.79 -30.67 -10.61
C VAL A 470 11.00 -31.70 -9.51
N LYS A 471 10.13 -31.79 -8.52
CA LYS A 471 10.16 -32.81 -7.49
C LYS A 471 10.05 -34.22 -8.06
N GLU A 472 9.15 -34.43 -9.03
CA GLU A 472 8.92 -35.72 -9.68
C GLU A 472 10.09 -36.15 -10.58
N ASP A 473 10.64 -35.24 -11.40
CA ASP A 473 11.56 -35.58 -12.47
C ASP A 473 13.04 -35.27 -12.17
N ALA A 474 13.34 -34.28 -11.32
CA ALA A 474 14.67 -33.76 -11.03
C ALA A 474 14.91 -33.59 -9.52
N THR A 475 14.84 -34.68 -8.79
CA THR A 475 14.90 -34.74 -7.33
C THR A 475 16.17 -34.10 -6.75
N PHE A 476 17.28 -34.19 -7.47
CA PHE A 476 18.57 -33.59 -7.09
C PHE A 476 18.51 -32.06 -7.14
N ASP A 477 18.07 -31.51 -8.25
CA ASP A 477 17.98 -30.04 -8.44
C ASP A 477 16.89 -29.43 -7.56
N TYR A 478 15.84 -30.22 -7.27
CA TYR A 478 14.83 -29.85 -6.30
C TYR A 478 15.41 -29.69 -4.89
N GLY A 479 16.26 -30.62 -4.45
CA GLY A 479 16.91 -30.59 -3.14
C GLY A 479 16.66 -31.81 -2.27
N LEU A 480 16.02 -32.88 -2.80
CA LEU A 480 15.74 -34.10 -2.05
C LEU A 480 16.97 -35.01 -1.86
N SER A 481 17.90 -35.02 -2.82
CA SER A 481 19.09 -35.88 -2.76
C SER A 481 20.25 -35.17 -2.04
N GLY A 482 20.75 -35.77 -0.96
CA GLY A 482 21.91 -35.27 -0.21
C GLY A 482 21.72 -35.08 1.28
N TYR A 483 20.52 -35.25 1.81
CA TYR A 483 20.29 -35.36 3.24
C TYR A 483 20.33 -36.83 3.63
N GLY A 484 21.48 -37.30 4.14
CA GLY A 484 21.59 -38.68 4.67
C GLY A 484 22.71 -39.55 4.11
N SER A 485 23.47 -39.12 3.10
CA SER A 485 24.70 -39.84 2.73
C SER A 485 25.89 -39.16 3.38
N GLU A 486 26.53 -39.82 4.33
CA GLU A 486 27.91 -39.56 4.73
C GLU A 486 28.79 -39.72 3.47
N VAL A 487 29.06 -38.68 2.77
CA VAL A 487 30.15 -38.66 1.78
C VAL A 487 31.28 -37.89 2.45
N GLU A 488 32.34 -38.67 2.74
CA GLU A 488 33.63 -38.23 3.25
C GLU A 488 34.18 -37.00 2.49
N ASP A 489 34.86 -36.16 3.28
CA ASP A 489 35.70 -35.04 2.88
C ASP A 489 36.37 -35.19 1.52
N ASP A 490 36.10 -34.26 0.65
CA ASP A 490 37.12 -33.44 -0.05
C ASP A 490 36.43 -32.63 -1.16
N LEU A 491 36.57 -31.33 -1.06
CA LEU A 491 36.32 -30.24 -2.01
C LEU A 491 35.25 -29.24 -1.53
N GLU A 492 35.74 -28.04 -1.24
CA GLU A 492 34.94 -26.81 -1.12
C GLU A 492 34.20 -26.55 -2.44
N VAL A 493 33.10 -27.24 -2.67
CA VAL A 493 32.10 -26.85 -3.63
C VAL A 493 31.19 -25.90 -2.90
N ILE A 494 31.26 -24.60 -3.20
CA ILE A 494 30.24 -23.63 -2.85
C ILE A 494 28.96 -24.07 -3.57
N GLU A 495 28.18 -24.97 -2.96
CA GLU A 495 26.92 -25.41 -3.51
C GLU A 495 25.95 -24.23 -3.54
N SER A 496 25.61 -23.78 -4.73
CA SER A 496 24.50 -22.84 -4.90
C SER A 496 23.24 -23.49 -4.30
N PRO A 497 22.45 -22.77 -3.48
CA PRO A 497 21.26 -23.35 -2.86
C PRO A 497 20.33 -23.90 -3.93
N ARG A 498 19.78 -25.10 -3.74
CA ARG A 498 18.90 -25.82 -4.65
C ARG A 498 17.56 -25.09 -4.80
N LEU A 499 16.76 -25.45 -5.81
CA LEU A 499 15.59 -24.67 -6.23
C LEU A 499 14.52 -24.51 -5.13
N PHE A 500 14.14 -25.58 -4.44
CA PHE A 500 13.11 -25.49 -3.40
C PHE A 500 13.54 -24.61 -2.20
N PRO A 501 14.72 -24.80 -1.60
CA PRO A 501 15.22 -23.90 -0.57
C PRO A 501 15.33 -22.43 -1.00
N LYS A 502 15.68 -22.15 -2.29
CA LYS A 502 15.65 -20.78 -2.83
C LYS A 502 14.25 -20.18 -2.75
N VAL A 503 13.23 -20.95 -3.20
CA VAL A 503 11.82 -20.50 -3.16
C VAL A 503 11.36 -20.24 -1.73
N VAL A 504 11.62 -21.15 -0.79
CA VAL A 504 11.29 -20.98 0.64
C VAL A 504 11.95 -19.72 1.19
N GLY A 505 13.22 -19.49 0.88
CA GLY A 505 13.96 -18.28 1.28
C GLY A 505 13.36 -16.99 0.74
N ILE A 506 12.79 -17.00 -0.48
CA ILE A 506 12.10 -15.84 -1.05
C ILE A 506 10.78 -15.59 -0.33
N LEU A 507 9.99 -16.64 -0.11
CA LEU A 507 8.72 -16.53 0.61
C LEU A 507 8.93 -16.01 2.04
N LEU A 508 10.00 -16.46 2.70
CA LEU A 508 10.39 -15.96 4.02
C LEU A 508 10.77 -14.47 3.98
N ARG A 509 11.49 -14.02 2.93
CA ARG A 509 11.81 -12.58 2.77
C ARG A 509 10.55 -11.73 2.55
N PHE A 510 9.51 -12.25 1.90
CA PHE A 510 8.25 -11.53 1.76
C PHE A 510 7.56 -11.28 3.09
N TRP A 511 7.84 -12.10 4.10
CA TRP A 511 7.34 -11.91 5.46
C TRP A 511 7.71 -10.57 6.09
N ILE A 512 8.87 -10.02 5.74
CA ILE A 512 9.34 -8.72 6.28
C ILE A 512 8.33 -7.59 6.01
N SER A 513 7.62 -7.65 4.88
CA SER A 513 6.68 -6.63 4.45
C SER A 513 5.24 -7.14 4.23
N PHE A 514 4.92 -8.37 4.67
CA PHE A 514 3.62 -8.97 4.40
C PHE A 514 2.44 -8.16 4.95
N HIS A 515 2.64 -7.49 6.08
CA HIS A 515 1.64 -6.63 6.71
C HIS A 515 1.18 -5.45 5.83
N LEU A 516 1.98 -5.06 4.84
CA LEU A 516 1.60 -4.03 3.86
C LEU A 516 0.73 -4.59 2.71
N SER A 517 0.69 -5.91 2.56
CA SER A 517 0.07 -6.61 1.44
C SER A 517 -1.13 -7.47 1.88
N VAL A 518 -1.95 -6.93 2.76
CA VAL A 518 -3.10 -7.65 3.38
C VAL A 518 -4.07 -8.26 2.34
N LYS A 519 -4.18 -7.65 1.16
CA LYS A 519 -5.03 -8.16 0.08
C LYS A 519 -4.51 -9.46 -0.53
N ALA A 520 -3.22 -9.72 -0.41
CA ALA A 520 -2.58 -10.91 -0.96
C ALA A 520 -2.44 -12.07 0.04
N TRP A 521 -2.89 -11.88 1.27
CA TRP A 521 -2.80 -12.92 2.29
C TRP A 521 -3.48 -14.23 1.90
N PRO A 522 -4.68 -14.23 1.29
CA PRO A 522 -5.31 -15.47 0.88
C PRO A 522 -4.44 -16.28 -0.08
N GLU A 523 -3.83 -15.65 -1.07
CA GLU A 523 -3.02 -16.33 -2.07
C GLU A 523 -1.64 -16.72 -1.53
N TYR A 524 -1.02 -15.86 -0.75
CA TYR A 524 0.28 -16.14 -0.12
C TYR A 524 0.20 -17.33 0.85
N PHE A 525 -0.76 -17.32 1.77
CA PHE A 525 -0.94 -18.43 2.71
C PHE A 525 -1.53 -19.66 2.01
N GLY A 526 -2.36 -19.47 0.98
CA GLY A 526 -2.83 -20.55 0.12
C GLY A 526 -1.70 -21.23 -0.66
N LEU A 527 -0.69 -20.50 -1.08
CA LEU A 527 0.54 -21.07 -1.67
C LEU A 527 1.28 -21.95 -0.66
N LEU A 528 1.46 -21.46 0.56
CA LEU A 528 2.13 -22.24 1.62
C LEU A 528 1.36 -23.52 1.98
N ILE A 529 0.03 -23.47 2.03
CA ILE A 529 -0.81 -24.67 2.24
C ILE A 529 -0.56 -25.69 1.13
N ARG A 530 -0.50 -25.25 -0.13
CA ARG A 530 -0.24 -26.15 -1.26
C ARG A 530 1.16 -26.72 -1.22
N ILE A 531 2.15 -25.96 -0.77
CA ILE A 531 3.53 -26.43 -0.59
C ILE A 531 3.58 -27.53 0.49
N VAL A 532 2.89 -27.35 1.63
CA VAL A 532 2.76 -28.40 2.65
C VAL A 532 2.14 -29.67 2.05
N GLY A 533 1.17 -29.53 1.14
CA GLY A 533 0.55 -30.64 0.43
C GLY A 533 1.46 -31.40 -0.53
N LEU A 534 2.66 -30.91 -0.84
CA LEU A 534 3.64 -31.62 -1.68
C LEU A 534 4.32 -32.76 -0.92
N GLY A 535 4.46 -32.66 0.44
CA GLY A 535 4.98 -33.74 1.23
C GLY A 535 5.71 -33.34 2.52
N THR A 536 6.32 -34.35 3.15
CA THR A 536 6.97 -34.19 4.46
C THR A 536 8.24 -33.35 4.38
N PHE A 537 9.02 -33.48 3.30
CA PHE A 537 10.23 -32.68 3.09
C PHE A 537 9.94 -31.19 3.00
N GLU A 538 8.90 -30.80 2.27
CA GLU A 538 8.47 -29.42 2.11
C GLU A 538 7.95 -28.87 3.44
N THR A 539 7.20 -29.68 4.16
CA THR A 539 6.70 -29.31 5.48
C THR A 539 7.83 -29.10 6.47
N ALA A 540 8.81 -30.02 6.51
CA ALA A 540 10.02 -29.88 7.34
C ALA A 540 10.78 -28.60 7.03
N SER A 541 10.96 -28.28 5.75
CA SER A 541 11.64 -27.05 5.29
C SER A 541 10.90 -25.79 5.75
N LEU A 542 9.57 -25.78 5.70
CA LEU A 542 8.76 -24.65 6.17
C LEU A 542 8.82 -24.51 7.70
N LEU A 543 8.80 -25.61 8.43
CA LEU A 543 8.93 -25.59 9.88
C LEU A 543 10.31 -25.09 10.32
N ASP A 544 11.38 -25.55 9.67
CA ASP A 544 12.75 -25.10 9.92
C ASP A 544 12.97 -23.62 9.53
N ALA A 545 12.27 -23.12 8.53
CA ALA A 545 12.21 -21.70 8.21
C ALA A 545 11.38 -20.86 9.21
N GLY A 546 10.76 -21.51 10.20
CA GLY A 546 10.02 -20.88 11.29
C GLY A 546 8.63 -20.39 10.91
N PHE A 547 8.01 -20.92 9.84
CA PHE A 547 6.67 -20.47 9.43
C PHE A 547 5.59 -20.79 10.47
N LEU A 548 5.69 -21.90 11.21
CA LEU A 548 4.73 -22.22 12.26
C LEU A 548 4.77 -21.19 13.40
N VAL A 549 5.97 -20.83 13.89
CA VAL A 549 6.13 -19.76 14.88
C VAL A 549 5.53 -18.46 14.38
N LYS A 550 5.84 -18.06 13.14
CA LYS A 550 5.36 -16.82 12.55
C LYS A 550 3.83 -16.77 12.41
N VAL A 551 3.21 -17.88 12.04
CA VAL A 551 1.74 -18.01 11.95
C VAL A 551 1.11 -17.88 13.33
N LEU A 552 1.66 -18.56 14.35
CA LEU A 552 1.20 -18.47 15.73
C LEU A 552 1.36 -17.04 16.28
N GLU A 553 2.50 -16.39 16.01
CA GLU A 553 2.74 -15.00 16.40
C GLU A 553 1.76 -14.01 15.74
N ILE A 554 1.36 -14.21 14.48
CA ILE A 554 0.33 -13.38 13.84
C ILE A 554 -1.01 -13.54 14.57
N LEU A 555 -1.44 -14.78 14.77
CA LEU A 555 -2.74 -15.07 15.36
C LEU A 555 -2.84 -14.59 16.81
N THR A 556 -1.72 -14.52 17.52
CA THR A 556 -1.64 -14.10 18.93
C THR A 556 -0.97 -12.73 19.12
N ALA A 557 -0.79 -11.96 18.04
CA ALA A 557 0.02 -10.73 18.03
C ALA A 557 -0.37 -9.68 19.08
N ASP A 558 -1.66 -9.58 19.39
CA ASP A 558 -2.20 -8.64 20.37
C ASP A 558 -2.10 -9.14 21.84
N ALA A 559 -1.66 -10.37 22.03
CA ALA A 559 -1.43 -10.94 23.36
C ALA A 559 -0.06 -10.56 23.94
N ALA A 560 0.92 -10.23 23.09
CA ALA A 560 2.23 -9.78 23.52
C ALA A 560 2.21 -8.29 23.92
N LEU A 561 2.80 -7.94 25.07
CA LEU A 561 2.87 -6.56 25.57
C LEU A 561 4.35 -6.19 25.87
N PRO A 562 4.95 -5.26 25.10
CA PRO A 562 4.43 -4.64 23.86
C PRO A 562 4.53 -5.59 22.67
N PRO A 563 3.60 -5.54 21.71
CA PRO A 563 3.70 -6.32 20.49
C PRO A 563 4.93 -5.88 19.68
N HIS A 564 5.54 -6.82 18.95
CA HIS A 564 6.65 -6.51 18.05
C HIS A 564 6.26 -5.38 17.05
N PRO A 565 7.15 -4.42 16.71
CA PRO A 565 6.83 -3.27 15.86
C PRO A 565 6.14 -3.64 14.54
N GLN A 566 6.53 -4.74 13.92
CA GLN A 566 5.92 -5.27 12.71
C GLN A 566 4.45 -5.65 12.93
N TYR A 567 4.14 -6.33 14.03
CA TYR A 567 2.78 -6.74 14.36
C TYR A 567 1.90 -5.57 14.81
N THR A 568 2.48 -4.53 15.42
CA THR A 568 1.76 -3.29 15.75
C THR A 568 1.16 -2.63 14.51
N ARG A 569 1.92 -2.58 13.42
CA ARG A 569 1.43 -2.05 12.14
C ARG A 569 0.34 -2.93 11.54
N MET A 570 0.52 -4.24 11.59
CA MET A 570 -0.47 -5.22 11.15
C MET A 570 -1.78 -5.08 11.93
N LEU A 571 -1.72 -5.04 13.24
CA LEU A 571 -2.89 -4.87 14.11
C LEU A 571 -3.62 -3.56 13.81
N ALA A 572 -2.89 -2.48 13.59
CA ALA A 572 -3.47 -1.20 13.21
C ALA A 572 -4.22 -1.28 11.87
N ILE A 573 -3.73 -2.08 10.90
CA ILE A 573 -4.42 -2.30 9.62
C ILE A 573 -5.68 -3.15 9.82
N ILE A 574 -5.59 -4.22 10.61
CA ILE A 574 -6.72 -5.10 10.92
C ILE A 574 -7.84 -4.31 11.62
N HIS A 575 -7.50 -3.54 12.65
CA HIS A 575 -8.48 -2.76 13.44
C HIS A 575 -9.11 -1.61 12.67
N LYS A 576 -8.43 -1.04 11.65
CA LYS A 576 -9.00 -0.01 10.78
C LYS A 576 -10.01 -0.52 9.77
N ARG A 577 -10.07 -1.83 9.55
CA ARG A 577 -11.01 -2.42 8.60
C ARG A 577 -12.41 -2.46 9.21
N PRO A 578 -13.46 -2.09 8.45
CA PRO A 578 -14.82 -2.20 8.94
C PRO A 578 -15.20 -3.66 9.19
N VAL A 579 -16.04 -3.89 10.18
CA VAL A 579 -16.53 -5.24 10.55
C VAL A 579 -17.19 -5.95 9.35
N THR A 580 -17.76 -5.19 8.42
CA THR A 580 -18.40 -5.71 7.19
C THR A 580 -17.39 -6.23 6.16
N ARG A 581 -16.10 -5.89 6.28
CA ARG A 581 -15.04 -6.35 5.38
C ARG A 581 -13.75 -6.58 6.17
N PRO A 582 -13.73 -7.58 7.05
CA PRO A 582 -12.55 -7.89 7.84
C PRO A 582 -11.39 -8.36 6.93
N VAL A 583 -10.21 -8.38 7.50
CA VAL A 583 -9.07 -9.04 6.86
C VAL A 583 -9.30 -10.54 6.86
N SER A 584 -9.07 -11.21 5.73
CA SER A 584 -9.20 -12.67 5.66
C SER A 584 -8.04 -13.34 6.36
N LEU A 585 -8.34 -14.06 7.42
CA LEU A 585 -7.44 -14.95 8.17
C LEU A 585 -7.68 -16.43 7.84
N GLU A 586 -8.60 -16.72 6.93
CA GLU A 586 -9.05 -18.07 6.61
C GLU A 586 -7.89 -19.00 6.24
N ASN A 587 -7.02 -18.58 5.31
CA ASN A 587 -5.87 -19.37 4.88
C ASN A 587 -4.75 -19.41 5.90
N ILE A 588 -4.62 -18.40 6.76
CA ILE A 588 -3.65 -18.43 7.88
C ILE A 588 -4.04 -19.53 8.88
N ILE A 589 -5.33 -19.58 9.22
CA ILE A 589 -5.88 -20.62 10.10
C ILE A 589 -5.80 -22.00 9.44
N GLY A 590 -6.09 -22.07 8.13
CA GLY A 590 -5.92 -23.29 7.35
C GLY A 590 -4.48 -23.78 7.29
N LEU A 591 -3.52 -22.88 7.12
CA LEU A 591 -2.10 -23.24 7.16
C LEU A 591 -1.69 -23.78 8.53
N LEU A 592 -2.16 -23.15 9.61
CA LEU A 592 -1.91 -23.64 10.96
C LEU A 592 -2.43 -25.06 11.15
N GLU A 593 -3.66 -25.35 10.71
CA GLU A 593 -4.24 -26.70 10.78
C GLU A 593 -3.36 -27.73 10.06
N VAL A 594 -2.97 -27.44 8.80
CA VAL A 594 -2.21 -28.40 7.99
C VAL A 594 -0.81 -28.63 8.58
N LEU A 595 -0.13 -27.57 9.04
CA LEU A 595 1.16 -27.70 9.71
C LEU A 595 1.07 -28.53 10.99
N LEU A 596 0.06 -28.29 11.85
CA LEU A 596 -0.12 -29.03 13.08
C LEU A 596 -0.45 -30.51 12.84
N LYS A 597 -1.22 -30.82 11.80
CA LYS A 597 -1.50 -32.21 11.40
C LYS A 597 -0.27 -32.98 10.94
N SER A 598 0.71 -32.29 10.41
CA SER A 598 1.98 -32.86 10.00
C SER A 598 3.00 -32.99 11.14
N CYS A 599 2.64 -32.46 12.33
CA CYS A 599 3.53 -32.50 13.49
C CYS A 599 3.12 -33.59 14.48
N ASP A 600 4.13 -34.23 15.09
CA ASP A 600 3.95 -35.04 16.32
C ASP A 600 3.87 -34.08 17.52
N LEU A 601 2.67 -33.89 17.98
CA LEU A 601 2.40 -32.99 19.10
C LEU A 601 2.74 -33.57 20.46
N GLY A 602 2.71 -34.92 20.58
CA GLY A 602 2.84 -35.64 21.85
C GLY A 602 4.26 -36.05 22.23
N SER A 603 5.14 -36.27 21.24
CA SER A 603 6.48 -36.82 21.49
C SER A 603 7.55 -35.72 21.71
N GLY A 604 8.82 -36.10 21.69
CA GLY A 604 9.95 -35.23 22.04
C GLY A 604 10.03 -33.95 21.22
N ARG A 605 10.76 -32.96 21.74
CA ARG A 605 10.98 -31.66 21.09
C ARG A 605 12.30 -31.67 20.31
N VAL A 606 12.32 -31.05 19.14
CA VAL A 606 13.57 -30.85 18.38
C VAL A 606 14.44 -29.83 19.14
N PRO A 607 15.72 -30.15 19.40
CA PRO A 607 16.67 -29.16 19.87
C PRO A 607 16.75 -27.97 18.88
N GLU A 608 16.94 -26.74 19.40
CA GLU A 608 16.91 -25.49 18.60
C GLU A 608 17.92 -25.43 17.43
N ARG A 609 18.85 -26.37 17.35
CA ARG A 609 19.89 -26.40 16.33
C ARG A 609 19.83 -27.59 15.37
N GLU A 610 18.87 -28.49 15.55
CA GLU A 610 18.71 -29.65 14.66
C GLU A 610 17.64 -29.36 13.59
N SER A 611 17.95 -29.77 12.34
CA SER A 611 17.03 -29.63 11.22
C SER A 611 16.08 -30.84 11.15
N ARG A 612 14.80 -30.58 10.94
CA ARG A 612 13.79 -31.62 10.70
C ARG A 612 13.95 -32.32 9.36
N LEU A 613 14.74 -31.74 8.45
CA LEU A 613 15.00 -32.31 7.13
C LEU A 613 15.63 -33.72 7.21
N ALA A 614 16.43 -33.96 8.23
CA ALA A 614 17.02 -35.30 8.49
C ALA A 614 15.97 -36.35 8.89
N LEU A 615 14.79 -35.93 9.36
CA LEU A 615 13.69 -36.75 9.83
C LEU A 615 12.55 -36.86 8.82
N SER A 616 12.68 -36.28 7.62
CA SER A 616 11.61 -36.12 6.64
C SER A 616 11.45 -37.38 5.75
N GLU A 617 11.33 -38.56 6.36
CA GLU A 617 10.86 -39.76 5.66
C GLU A 617 9.37 -39.66 5.37
N GLU A 618 8.90 -40.34 4.32
CA GLU A 618 7.47 -40.33 3.97
C GLU A 618 6.62 -40.88 5.12
N ASP A 619 5.51 -40.20 5.40
CA ASP A 619 4.53 -40.56 6.47
C ASP A 619 5.00 -40.42 7.93
N VAL A 620 6.12 -39.80 8.21
CA VAL A 620 6.58 -39.52 9.59
C VAL A 620 6.08 -38.15 10.04
N LEU A 621 5.47 -38.11 11.24
CA LEU A 621 5.10 -36.87 11.89
C LEU A 621 6.34 -36.13 12.41
N LEU A 622 6.44 -34.83 12.11
CA LEU A 622 7.61 -34.02 12.44
C LEU A 622 7.53 -33.47 13.89
N PRO A 623 8.61 -33.55 14.69
CA PRO A 623 8.58 -33.03 16.06
C PRO A 623 8.48 -31.50 16.12
N LEU A 624 7.82 -30.97 17.18
CA LEU A 624 7.74 -29.54 17.45
C LEU A 624 9.03 -28.98 18.04
N SER A 625 9.32 -27.74 17.80
CA SER A 625 10.32 -26.97 18.55
C SER A 625 9.76 -26.41 19.86
N ASN A 626 10.65 -26.04 20.79
CA ASN A 626 10.24 -25.44 22.06
C ASN A 626 9.46 -24.09 21.86
N PRO A 627 9.86 -23.17 20.98
CA PRO A 627 9.08 -21.95 20.71
C PRO A 627 7.67 -22.26 20.19
N GLU A 628 7.52 -23.21 19.27
CA GLU A 628 6.23 -23.62 18.72
C GLU A 628 5.31 -24.19 19.82
N TYR A 629 5.83 -25.11 20.62
CA TYR A 629 5.10 -25.69 21.75
C TYR A 629 4.64 -24.61 22.74
N ASN A 630 5.55 -23.73 23.15
CA ASN A 630 5.23 -22.67 24.12
C ASN A 630 4.12 -21.75 23.64
N LEU A 631 4.08 -21.40 22.34
CA LEU A 631 3.03 -20.58 21.77
C LEU A 631 1.68 -21.30 21.73
N LEU A 632 1.66 -22.63 21.51
CA LEU A 632 0.43 -23.40 21.46
C LEU A 632 -0.23 -23.53 22.85
N ILE A 633 0.57 -23.70 23.90
CA ILE A 633 0.04 -23.88 25.28
C ILE A 633 -0.13 -22.57 26.04
N GLN A 634 0.33 -21.45 25.47
CA GLN A 634 0.31 -20.13 26.13
C GLN A 634 -1.11 -19.73 26.56
N HIS A 635 -1.21 -19.23 27.79
CA HIS A 635 -2.48 -18.78 28.35
C HIS A 635 -2.36 -17.41 29.02
N TRP A 636 -3.48 -16.71 29.11
CA TRP A 636 -3.59 -15.46 29.85
C TRP A 636 -3.42 -15.71 31.35
N THR A 637 -2.58 -14.92 32.03
CA THR A 637 -2.39 -14.96 33.46
C THR A 637 -3.71 -14.72 34.21
N ARG A 638 -4.53 -13.79 33.67
CA ARG A 638 -5.86 -13.51 34.25
C ARG A 638 -6.91 -14.38 33.56
N GLY A 639 -7.53 -15.27 34.34
CA GLY A 639 -8.59 -16.14 33.82
C GLY A 639 -8.10 -17.48 33.28
N ASN A 640 -6.80 -17.72 33.22
CA ASN A 640 -6.20 -18.97 32.70
C ASN A 640 -6.88 -19.47 31.43
N MET A 641 -6.88 -18.63 30.37
CA MET A 641 -7.50 -18.93 29.08
C MET A 641 -6.42 -19.15 28.03
N ASN A 642 -6.51 -20.25 27.27
CA ASN A 642 -5.59 -20.47 26.14
C ASN A 642 -5.72 -19.34 25.11
N ILE A 643 -4.60 -18.69 24.81
CA ILE A 643 -4.57 -17.47 23.96
C ILE A 643 -4.96 -17.82 22.53
N LEU A 644 -4.37 -18.86 21.96
CA LEU A 644 -4.64 -19.27 20.58
C LEU A 644 -6.12 -19.60 20.39
N THR A 645 -6.69 -20.41 21.28
CA THR A 645 -8.11 -20.79 21.25
C THR A 645 -9.02 -19.56 21.34
N GLU A 646 -8.75 -18.66 22.28
CA GLU A 646 -9.53 -17.41 22.43
C GLU A 646 -9.49 -16.56 21.14
N LYS A 647 -8.32 -16.43 20.49
CA LYS A 647 -8.17 -15.64 19.28
C LYS A 647 -8.85 -16.29 18.08
N LEU A 648 -8.68 -17.59 17.87
CA LEU A 648 -9.34 -18.32 16.79
C LEU A 648 -10.86 -18.20 16.86
N LEU A 649 -11.43 -18.33 18.06
CA LEU A 649 -12.88 -18.21 18.28
C LEU A 649 -13.36 -16.75 18.08
N ASN A 650 -12.59 -15.76 18.53
CA ASN A 650 -12.92 -14.35 18.34
C ASN A 650 -12.86 -13.92 16.87
N TYR A 651 -11.91 -14.42 16.08
CA TYR A 651 -11.82 -14.13 14.66
C TYR A 651 -13.00 -14.71 13.88
N ASN A 652 -13.52 -15.84 14.30
CA ASN A 652 -14.65 -16.55 13.69
C ASN A 652 -14.49 -16.70 12.16
N GLN A 653 -13.28 -17.02 11.75
CA GLN A 653 -12.94 -17.30 10.35
C GLN A 653 -12.45 -18.75 10.25
N ASN A 654 -12.79 -19.45 9.18
CA ASN A 654 -12.49 -20.85 8.98
C ASN A 654 -12.90 -21.76 10.18
N PRO A 655 -14.21 -21.90 10.46
CA PRO A 655 -14.68 -22.65 11.63
C PRO A 655 -14.25 -24.12 11.63
N ARG A 656 -14.13 -24.72 10.44
CA ARG A 656 -13.70 -26.12 10.28
C ARG A 656 -12.27 -26.33 10.78
N SER A 657 -11.33 -25.51 10.31
CA SER A 657 -9.92 -25.56 10.72
C SER A 657 -9.76 -25.18 12.19
N THR A 658 -10.54 -24.19 12.68
CA THR A 658 -10.53 -23.80 14.10
C THR A 658 -10.89 -24.97 15.01
N GLN A 659 -11.93 -25.71 14.68
CA GLN A 659 -12.33 -26.89 15.46
C GLN A 659 -11.32 -28.02 15.38
N ALA A 660 -10.73 -28.26 14.19
CA ALA A 660 -9.68 -29.25 14.01
C ALA A 660 -8.45 -28.90 14.88
N ILE A 661 -8.03 -27.62 14.90
CA ILE A 661 -6.91 -27.17 15.74
C ILE A 661 -7.22 -27.36 17.22
N ILE A 662 -8.40 -26.96 17.67
CA ILE A 662 -8.82 -27.17 19.09
C ILE A 662 -8.84 -28.65 19.43
N GLY A 663 -9.34 -29.50 18.54
CA GLY A 663 -9.30 -30.95 18.69
C GLY A 663 -7.87 -31.48 18.87
N LEU A 664 -6.96 -31.10 17.97
CA LEU A 664 -5.55 -31.49 18.05
C LEU A 664 -4.87 -31.05 19.35
N LEU A 665 -5.18 -29.84 19.86
CA LEU A 665 -4.66 -29.36 21.13
C LEU A 665 -5.19 -30.19 22.30
N LEU A 666 -6.47 -30.57 22.30
CA LEU A 666 -7.09 -31.39 23.33
C LEU A 666 -6.63 -32.83 23.29
N GLU A 667 -6.37 -33.41 22.13
CA GLU A 667 -5.89 -34.77 21.96
C GLU A 667 -4.44 -34.98 22.43
N ASN A 668 -3.62 -33.91 22.42
CA ASN A 668 -2.17 -34.05 22.61
C ASN A 668 -1.63 -33.30 23.83
N PHE A 669 -2.40 -32.37 24.44
CA PHE A 669 -1.93 -31.55 25.55
C PHE A 669 -2.94 -31.49 26.70
N ASP A 670 -2.88 -32.44 27.61
CA ASP A 670 -3.76 -32.53 28.79
C ASP A 670 -3.75 -31.28 29.65
N ASP A 671 -2.58 -30.63 29.78
CA ASP A 671 -2.40 -29.39 30.54
C ASP A 671 -3.23 -28.22 29.98
N THR A 672 -3.70 -28.30 28.74
CA THR A 672 -4.50 -27.25 28.10
C THR A 672 -5.99 -27.35 28.37
N TYR A 673 -6.50 -28.46 28.86
CA TYR A 673 -7.93 -28.69 29.05
C TYR A 673 -8.62 -27.56 29.80
N THR A 674 -8.06 -27.19 30.97
CA THR A 674 -8.61 -26.11 31.79
C THR A 674 -8.55 -24.75 31.08
N SER A 675 -7.47 -24.48 30.41
CA SER A 675 -7.27 -23.17 29.73
C SER A 675 -8.16 -23.01 28.49
N ILE A 676 -8.36 -24.10 27.75
CA ILE A 676 -9.30 -24.14 26.60
C ILE A 676 -10.75 -24.06 27.10
N PHE A 677 -11.10 -24.82 28.14
CA PHE A 677 -12.41 -24.72 28.78
C PHE A 677 -12.74 -23.27 29.17
N ASN A 678 -11.79 -22.59 29.82
CA ASN A 678 -11.98 -21.22 30.25
C ASN A 678 -12.15 -20.24 29.08
N ALA A 679 -11.41 -20.42 27.96
CA ALA A 679 -11.54 -19.61 26.75
C ALA A 679 -12.95 -19.76 26.13
N ILE A 680 -13.42 -20.98 26.00
CA ILE A 680 -14.76 -21.27 25.44
C ILE A 680 -15.85 -20.71 26.38
N ARG A 681 -15.76 -21.01 27.68
CA ARG A 681 -16.68 -20.52 28.70
C ARG A 681 -16.76 -18.98 28.72
N TYR A 682 -15.62 -18.32 28.66
CA TYR A 682 -15.57 -16.86 28.64
C TYR A 682 -16.30 -16.29 27.43
N GLY A 683 -16.06 -16.88 26.26
CA GLY A 683 -16.70 -16.46 25.02
C GLY A 683 -18.21 -16.63 25.05
N ILE A 684 -18.70 -17.80 25.48
CA ILE A 684 -20.15 -18.08 25.62
C ILE A 684 -20.83 -17.05 26.55
N ARG A 685 -20.16 -16.62 27.63
CA ARG A 685 -20.70 -15.61 28.55
C ARG A 685 -20.67 -14.19 28.01
N LYS A 686 -19.71 -13.86 27.15
CA LYS A 686 -19.48 -12.50 26.65
C LYS A 686 -20.38 -12.11 25.48
N THR A 687 -20.94 -13.07 24.79
CA THR A 687 -21.67 -12.89 23.52
C THR A 687 -23.04 -12.17 23.54
N PRO A 688 -23.62 -11.65 24.63
CA PRO A 688 -24.99 -11.12 24.59
C PRO A 688 -25.19 -9.88 23.71
N SER A 689 -24.20 -9.26 23.11
CA SER A 689 -24.44 -7.97 22.44
C SER A 689 -23.77 -7.70 21.10
N THR A 690 -22.72 -8.42 20.68
CA THR A 690 -22.00 -8.03 19.45
C THR A 690 -21.40 -9.14 18.61
N THR A 691 -21.34 -10.39 19.07
CA THR A 691 -20.69 -11.51 18.35
C THR A 691 -21.54 -12.78 18.47
N SER A 692 -21.53 -13.63 17.43
CA SER A 692 -22.25 -14.91 17.41
C SER A 692 -21.66 -15.90 18.42
N SER A 693 -22.51 -16.65 19.14
CA SER A 693 -22.11 -17.75 20.02
C SER A 693 -21.71 -19.03 19.27
N ALA A 694 -22.09 -19.16 18.00
CA ALA A 694 -21.88 -20.35 17.19
C ALA A 694 -20.45 -20.91 17.22
N PRO A 695 -19.37 -20.11 17.07
CA PRO A 695 -17.99 -20.62 17.11
C PRO A 695 -17.64 -21.26 18.47
N TYR A 696 -18.10 -20.64 19.54
CA TYR A 696 -17.84 -21.12 20.91
C TYR A 696 -18.62 -22.37 21.23
N LEU A 697 -19.85 -22.48 20.75
CA LEU A 697 -20.70 -23.68 20.92
C LEU A 697 -20.15 -24.85 20.10
N ALA A 698 -19.69 -24.62 18.88
CA ALA A 698 -19.01 -25.62 18.08
C ALA A 698 -17.71 -26.10 18.76
N ALA A 699 -16.93 -25.17 19.35
CA ALA A 699 -15.75 -25.52 20.12
C ALA A 699 -16.10 -26.27 21.41
N ALA A 700 -17.20 -25.94 22.10
CA ALA A 700 -17.70 -26.67 23.25
C ALA A 700 -18.10 -28.12 22.87
N ALA A 701 -18.74 -28.31 21.72
CA ALA A 701 -19.06 -29.63 21.19
C ALA A 701 -17.78 -30.45 20.89
N THR A 702 -16.78 -29.82 20.26
CA THR A 702 -15.48 -30.43 20.03
C THR A 702 -14.81 -30.78 21.36
N TYR A 703 -14.80 -29.87 22.34
CA TYR A 703 -14.27 -30.09 23.67
C TYR A 703 -14.90 -31.33 24.32
N CYS A 704 -16.22 -31.41 24.37
CA CYS A 704 -16.94 -32.54 25.01
C CYS A 704 -16.68 -33.88 24.34
N ARG A 705 -16.33 -33.90 23.05
CA ARG A 705 -16.05 -35.16 22.30
C ARG A 705 -14.60 -35.60 22.38
N THR A 706 -13.67 -34.68 22.62
CA THR A 706 -12.24 -34.92 22.46
C THR A 706 -11.54 -35.09 23.84
N VAL A 707 -12.01 -34.37 24.84
CA VAL A 707 -11.36 -34.39 26.18
C VAL A 707 -11.48 -35.75 26.85
N ASP A 708 -10.42 -36.20 27.51
CA ASP A 708 -10.29 -37.52 28.11
C ASP A 708 -10.93 -37.64 29.50
N SER A 709 -11.62 -36.61 29.95
CA SER A 709 -12.24 -36.51 31.27
C SER A 709 -13.74 -36.35 31.19
N LEU A 710 -14.50 -37.35 31.64
CA LEU A 710 -15.94 -37.25 31.71
C LEU A 710 -16.41 -36.05 32.55
N GLU A 711 -15.77 -35.80 33.68
CA GLU A 711 -16.07 -34.67 34.57
C GLU A 711 -15.89 -33.30 33.86
N SER A 712 -14.85 -33.18 33.02
CA SER A 712 -14.60 -31.96 32.24
C SER A 712 -15.67 -31.75 31.19
N SER A 713 -16.10 -32.82 30.52
CA SER A 713 -17.21 -32.77 29.55
C SER A 713 -18.55 -32.43 30.21
N GLU A 714 -18.84 -33.03 31.34
CA GLU A 714 -20.03 -32.72 32.14
C GLU A 714 -20.08 -31.24 32.57
N LYS A 715 -18.95 -30.73 33.05
CA LYS A 715 -18.81 -29.29 33.40
C LYS A 715 -19.09 -28.37 32.22
N MET A 716 -18.64 -28.72 31.01
CA MET A 716 -18.90 -27.93 29.80
C MET A 716 -20.38 -27.98 29.42
N ILE A 717 -20.98 -29.18 29.38
CA ILE A 717 -22.41 -29.37 29.08
C ILE A 717 -23.26 -28.60 30.08
N TYR A 718 -22.98 -28.75 31.37
CA TYR A 718 -23.67 -28.02 32.43
C TYR A 718 -23.57 -26.52 32.25
N HIS A 719 -22.39 -26.01 31.91
CA HIS A 719 -22.17 -24.58 31.68
C HIS A 719 -23.01 -24.07 30.50
N VAL A 720 -22.97 -24.75 29.36
CA VAL A 720 -23.74 -24.35 28.16
C VAL A 720 -25.25 -24.42 28.45
N SER A 721 -25.70 -25.47 29.14
CA SER A 721 -27.11 -25.65 29.54
C SER A 721 -27.63 -24.49 30.40
N ASN A 722 -26.83 -24.06 31.38
CA ASN A 722 -27.20 -22.93 32.24
C ASN A 722 -27.21 -21.59 31.51
N VAL A 723 -26.33 -21.38 30.54
CA VAL A 723 -26.39 -20.17 29.70
C VAL A 723 -27.62 -20.24 28.80
N ALA A 724 -27.90 -21.41 28.20
CA ALA A 724 -29.08 -21.65 27.37
C ALA A 724 -30.40 -21.34 28.09
N ARG A 725 -30.47 -21.59 29.40
CA ARG A 725 -31.65 -21.25 30.23
C ARG A 725 -31.99 -19.76 30.23
N GLY A 726 -31.02 -18.87 29.96
CA GLY A 726 -31.20 -17.43 30.03
C GLY A 726 -31.18 -16.71 28.66
N ILE A 727 -31.31 -17.44 27.55
CA ILE A 727 -31.19 -16.85 26.20
C ILE A 727 -32.44 -16.06 25.84
N ASP A 728 -32.24 -14.76 25.57
CA ASP A 728 -33.27 -13.84 25.09
C ASP A 728 -32.95 -13.26 23.69
N ASN A 729 -31.82 -13.69 23.04
CA ASN A 729 -31.31 -13.12 21.81
C ASN A 729 -31.42 -14.07 20.61
N SER A 730 -30.96 -13.66 19.40
CA SER A 730 -31.10 -14.37 18.11
C SER A 730 -30.35 -15.70 17.98
N GLU A 731 -29.75 -16.24 19.03
CA GLU A 731 -28.77 -17.34 18.99
C GLU A 731 -29.36 -18.75 19.33
N GLY A 732 -30.64 -18.85 19.61
CA GLY A 732 -31.28 -20.11 20.04
C GLY A 732 -31.06 -21.31 19.14
N ARG A 733 -30.89 -21.09 17.82
CA ARG A 733 -30.60 -22.16 16.84
C ARG A 733 -29.23 -22.80 17.06
N ASP A 734 -28.23 -21.99 17.41
CA ASP A 734 -26.86 -22.48 17.61
C ASP A 734 -26.76 -23.34 18.88
N TYR A 735 -27.51 -22.98 19.93
CA TYR A 735 -27.63 -23.80 21.13
C TYR A 735 -28.37 -25.11 20.88
N LEU A 736 -29.48 -25.05 20.15
CA LEU A 736 -30.20 -26.28 19.78
C LEU A 736 -29.32 -27.22 18.96
N ARG A 737 -28.55 -26.66 18.03
CA ARG A 737 -27.59 -27.43 17.23
C ARG A 737 -26.53 -28.09 18.11
N PHE A 738 -25.97 -27.37 19.08
CA PHE A 738 -25.01 -27.92 20.03
C PHE A 738 -25.56 -29.16 20.76
N PHE A 739 -26.78 -29.06 21.32
CA PHE A 739 -27.38 -30.16 22.05
C PHE A 739 -27.74 -31.35 21.13
N LYS A 740 -28.17 -31.10 19.91
CA LYS A 740 -28.38 -32.16 18.90
C LYS A 740 -27.09 -32.90 18.58
N GLU A 741 -26.02 -32.15 18.32
CA GLU A 741 -24.71 -32.70 17.96
C GLU A 741 -24.12 -33.59 19.11
N LEU A 742 -24.36 -33.26 20.37
CA LEU A 742 -23.89 -34.03 21.50
C LEU A 742 -24.54 -35.42 21.57
N LEU A 743 -25.82 -35.51 21.20
CA LEU A 743 -26.59 -36.75 21.27
C LEU A 743 -26.47 -37.60 19.99
N GLU A 744 -26.25 -36.96 18.82
CA GLU A 744 -26.19 -37.62 17.52
C GLU A 744 -24.79 -38.21 17.21
N VAL A 745 -23.72 -37.56 17.71
CA VAL A 745 -22.34 -37.93 17.38
C VAL A 745 -21.67 -38.42 18.69
N PRO A 746 -21.43 -39.69 18.86
CA PRO A 746 -20.76 -40.22 20.07
C PRO A 746 -19.32 -39.68 20.17
N SER A 747 -18.82 -39.59 21.40
CA SER A 747 -17.44 -39.25 21.67
C SER A 747 -16.50 -40.21 20.93
N LYS A 748 -15.42 -39.69 20.35
CA LYS A 748 -14.40 -40.51 19.70
C LYS A 748 -13.42 -41.13 20.68
N ASN A 749 -13.46 -40.72 21.95
CA ASN A 749 -12.48 -41.11 22.93
C ASN A 749 -12.84 -42.48 23.57
N PRO A 750 -12.02 -43.50 23.41
CA PRO A 750 -12.31 -44.84 23.94
C PRO A 750 -12.25 -44.88 25.47
N ASN A 751 -11.68 -43.88 26.15
CA ASN A 751 -11.49 -43.84 27.59
C ASN A 751 -12.70 -43.26 28.33
N ILE A 752 -13.65 -42.65 27.65
CA ILE A 752 -14.86 -42.08 28.25
C ILE A 752 -15.98 -43.15 28.29
N ASP A 753 -16.64 -43.29 29.43
CA ASP A 753 -17.89 -44.05 29.49
C ASP A 753 -18.99 -43.28 28.71
N HIS A 754 -19.21 -43.70 27.48
CA HIS A 754 -20.20 -43.12 26.56
C HIS A 754 -21.63 -43.15 27.13
N ARG A 755 -21.94 -44.16 27.93
CA ARG A 755 -23.25 -44.27 28.56
C ARG A 755 -23.45 -43.22 29.63
N ALA A 756 -22.44 -42.99 30.45
CA ALA A 756 -22.47 -41.96 31.47
C ALA A 756 -22.53 -40.56 30.85
N PHE A 757 -21.76 -40.31 29.78
CA PHE A 757 -21.80 -39.07 29.06
C PHE A 757 -23.19 -38.77 28.46
N LEU A 758 -23.75 -39.73 27.76
CA LEU A 758 -25.07 -39.57 27.16
C LEU A 758 -26.20 -39.42 28.18
N ARG A 759 -26.10 -40.15 29.30
CA ARG A 759 -27.04 -40.00 30.44
C ARG A 759 -27.01 -38.58 30.98
N PHE A 760 -25.82 -38.03 31.19
CA PHE A 760 -25.67 -36.67 31.68
C PHE A 760 -26.23 -35.65 30.66
N ALA A 761 -25.91 -35.81 29.38
CA ALA A 761 -26.41 -34.92 28.31
C ALA A 761 -27.95 -34.95 28.23
N VAL A 762 -28.55 -36.12 28.34
CA VAL A 762 -30.01 -36.30 28.37
C VAL A 762 -30.63 -35.68 29.61
N ASP A 763 -29.99 -35.84 30.79
CA ASP A 763 -30.46 -35.23 32.03
C ASP A 763 -30.45 -33.69 31.96
N GLN A 764 -29.51 -33.07 31.23
CA GLN A 764 -29.43 -31.63 31.04
C GLN A 764 -30.59 -31.04 30.15
N ILE A 765 -31.34 -31.85 29.46
CA ILE A 765 -32.47 -31.39 28.63
C ILE A 765 -33.45 -30.58 29.46
N GLN A 766 -33.75 -30.98 30.70
CA GLN A 766 -34.61 -30.23 31.63
C GLN A 766 -34.12 -28.80 31.90
N VAL A 767 -32.83 -28.53 31.75
CA VAL A 767 -32.24 -27.20 32.05
C VAL A 767 -32.39 -26.25 30.89
N TRP A 768 -32.10 -26.68 29.66
CA TRP A 768 -32.06 -25.83 28.48
C TRP A 768 -33.37 -25.82 27.64
N ALA A 769 -34.10 -26.94 27.60
CA ALA A 769 -35.23 -27.07 26.69
C ALA A 769 -36.39 -26.09 27.00
N PRO A 770 -36.77 -25.75 28.24
CA PRO A 770 -37.82 -24.82 28.50
C PRO A 770 -37.63 -23.44 27.89
N SER A 771 -36.40 -22.93 27.84
CA SER A 771 -36.11 -21.62 27.21
C SER A 771 -36.20 -21.65 25.69
N LEU A 772 -35.79 -22.74 25.04
CA LEU A 772 -35.88 -22.89 23.60
C LEU A 772 -37.33 -23.18 23.14
N LEU A 773 -38.13 -23.86 23.94
CA LEU A 773 -39.54 -24.08 23.67
C LEU A 773 -40.38 -22.82 23.77
N THR A 774 -39.93 -21.79 24.44
CA THR A 774 -40.60 -20.47 24.53
C THR A 774 -39.84 -19.38 23.77
N TYR A 775 -38.90 -19.75 22.95
CA TYR A 775 -38.06 -18.80 22.18
C TYR A 775 -38.92 -17.94 21.25
N TYR A 776 -38.50 -16.73 20.94
CA TYR A 776 -39.27 -15.81 20.10
C TYR A 776 -39.46 -16.32 18.66
N ASP A 777 -38.51 -17.07 18.09
CA ASP A 777 -38.60 -17.66 16.76
C ASP A 777 -39.43 -18.98 16.79
N SER A 778 -40.53 -19.00 16.06
CA SER A 778 -41.43 -20.17 15.98
C SER A 778 -40.78 -21.40 15.38
N ALA A 779 -39.83 -21.21 14.42
CA ALA A 779 -39.14 -22.32 13.79
C ALA A 779 -38.24 -23.08 14.81
N ILE A 780 -37.58 -22.34 15.69
CA ILE A 780 -36.74 -22.93 16.74
C ILE A 780 -37.55 -23.62 17.79
N ARG A 781 -38.70 -23.04 18.19
CA ARG A 781 -39.64 -23.69 19.11
C ARG A 781 -40.15 -25.03 18.55
N GLN A 782 -40.58 -25.03 17.30
CA GLN A 782 -41.11 -26.25 16.65
C GLN A 782 -39.97 -27.27 16.46
N GLU A 783 -38.80 -26.85 16.01
CA GLU A 783 -37.66 -27.75 15.85
C GLU A 783 -37.21 -28.36 17.20
N THR A 784 -37.31 -27.61 18.29
CA THR A 784 -37.04 -28.10 19.64
C THR A 784 -38.10 -29.10 20.10
N GLU A 785 -39.36 -28.83 19.88
CA GLU A 785 -40.45 -29.73 20.20
C GLU A 785 -40.32 -31.06 19.43
N ASP A 786 -40.15 -30.97 18.09
CA ASP A 786 -39.94 -32.13 17.22
C ASP A 786 -38.75 -32.98 17.66
N TYR A 787 -37.63 -32.32 18.03
CA TYR A 787 -36.46 -33.00 18.51
C TYR A 787 -36.69 -33.74 19.84
N LEU A 788 -37.37 -33.10 20.79
CA LEU A 788 -37.72 -33.77 22.07
C LEU A 788 -38.69 -34.92 21.84
N GLN A 789 -39.64 -34.76 20.94
CA GLN A 789 -40.58 -35.81 20.58
C GLN A 789 -39.87 -37.05 20.02
N LEU A 790 -38.90 -36.86 19.15
CA LEU A 790 -38.12 -37.94 18.57
C LEU A 790 -37.14 -38.57 19.57
N THR A 791 -36.51 -37.77 20.45
CA THR A 791 -35.46 -38.20 21.34
C THR A 791 -36.01 -38.85 22.64
N LEU A 792 -37.02 -38.25 23.24
CA LEU A 792 -37.54 -38.70 24.52
C LEU A 792 -38.84 -39.48 24.44
N PHE A 793 -39.81 -39.01 23.59
CA PHE A 793 -41.16 -39.53 23.62
C PHE A 793 -41.45 -40.68 22.61
N ARG A 794 -40.67 -40.81 21.55
CA ARG A 794 -40.75 -41.92 20.61
C ARG A 794 -39.69 -43.01 20.85
N TYR A 795 -39.50 -43.36 22.12
CA TYR A 795 -38.65 -44.49 22.56
C TYR A 795 -37.18 -44.37 22.06
N GLY A 796 -36.65 -43.15 22.08
CA GLY A 796 -35.23 -42.97 21.77
C GLY A 796 -34.81 -43.38 20.37
N ALA A 797 -35.72 -43.28 19.38
CA ALA A 797 -35.45 -43.71 18.02
C ALA A 797 -34.22 -43.04 17.37
N GLN A 798 -33.73 -41.99 17.97
CA GLN A 798 -32.48 -41.30 17.57
C GLN A 798 -31.39 -41.36 18.63
N LEU A 799 -31.61 -42.06 19.76
CA LEU A 799 -30.53 -42.32 20.71
C LEU A 799 -29.59 -43.37 20.15
N PRO A 800 -28.26 -43.18 20.32
CA PRO A 800 -27.27 -44.14 19.86
C PRO A 800 -27.57 -45.58 20.39
N ALA A 801 -27.28 -46.58 19.57
CA ALA A 801 -27.54 -47.99 19.90
C ALA A 801 -26.96 -48.42 21.25
N GLU A 802 -25.93 -47.78 21.73
CA GLU A 802 -25.27 -48.00 23.03
C GLU A 802 -26.15 -47.66 24.25
N ILE A 803 -27.11 -46.75 24.10
CA ILE A 803 -28.12 -46.51 25.15
C ILE A 803 -29.31 -47.46 24.99
N SER A 804 -29.58 -47.91 23.79
CA SER A 804 -30.75 -48.79 23.52
C SER A 804 -30.50 -50.25 23.90
N ALA A 805 -29.25 -50.67 24.15
CA ALA A 805 -28.92 -52.10 24.43
C ALA A 805 -29.40 -52.61 25.77
N ASP A 806 -29.70 -51.72 26.75
CA ASP A 806 -30.23 -52.13 28.08
C ASP A 806 -31.63 -51.45 28.28
N ALA A 807 -32.65 -52.13 27.77
CA ALA A 807 -34.01 -51.57 27.66
C ALA A 807 -34.65 -51.21 29.02
N GLN A 808 -34.28 -51.86 30.14
CA GLN A 808 -34.87 -51.56 31.44
C GLN A 808 -34.25 -50.33 32.08
N THR A 809 -32.91 -50.20 32.10
CA THR A 809 -32.22 -49.06 32.68
C THR A 809 -32.48 -47.78 31.87
N ASN A 810 -32.58 -47.88 30.56
CA ASN A 810 -32.84 -46.73 29.68
C ASN A 810 -34.28 -46.22 29.83
N SER A 811 -35.24 -47.16 30.01
CA SER A 811 -36.63 -46.75 30.26
C SER A 811 -36.73 -45.92 31.56
N GLN A 812 -36.02 -46.28 32.63
CA GLN A 812 -36.00 -45.53 33.88
C GLN A 812 -35.37 -44.15 33.75
N VAL A 813 -34.22 -44.06 33.07
CA VAL A 813 -33.54 -42.76 32.86
C VAL A 813 -34.41 -41.82 32.03
N ILE A 814 -35.01 -42.31 30.93
CA ILE A 814 -35.89 -41.50 30.10
C ILE A 814 -37.14 -41.06 30.88
N ARG A 815 -37.76 -41.96 31.67
CA ARG A 815 -38.90 -41.63 32.52
C ARG A 815 -38.54 -40.55 33.54
N SER A 816 -37.39 -40.69 34.23
CA SER A 816 -36.91 -39.68 35.17
C SER A 816 -36.69 -38.31 34.51
N THR A 817 -35.99 -38.29 33.37
CA THR A 817 -35.74 -37.07 32.61
C THR A 817 -37.04 -36.42 32.11
N VAL A 818 -37.97 -37.19 31.59
CA VAL A 818 -39.28 -36.68 31.13
C VAL A 818 -40.10 -36.06 32.26
N ARG A 819 -40.11 -36.69 33.43
CA ARG A 819 -40.73 -36.15 34.66
C ARG A 819 -40.08 -34.83 35.07
N GLN A 820 -38.76 -34.79 35.16
CA GLN A 820 -38.03 -33.61 35.52
C GLN A 820 -38.22 -32.48 34.47
N LEU A 821 -38.25 -32.80 33.15
CA LEU A 821 -38.54 -31.86 32.09
C LEU A 821 -39.90 -31.23 32.22
N GLY A 822 -40.95 -32.06 32.50
CA GLY A 822 -42.30 -31.55 32.73
C GLY A 822 -42.37 -30.54 33.89
N VAL A 823 -41.69 -30.86 34.99
CA VAL A 823 -41.61 -29.94 36.14
C VAL A 823 -40.85 -28.68 35.80
N ALA A 824 -39.71 -28.81 35.09
CA ALA A 824 -38.90 -27.67 34.68
C ALA A 824 -39.66 -26.74 33.72
N CYS A 825 -40.39 -27.30 32.78
CA CYS A 825 -41.26 -26.55 31.87
C CYS A 825 -42.36 -25.75 32.61
N LEU A 826 -42.98 -26.41 33.57
CA LEU A 826 -44.04 -25.76 34.38
C LEU A 826 -43.46 -24.61 35.23
N ARG A 827 -42.33 -24.83 35.89
CA ARG A 827 -41.64 -23.76 36.61
C ARG A 827 -41.24 -22.59 35.72
N TYR A 828 -40.72 -22.88 34.55
CA TYR A 828 -40.30 -21.88 33.62
C TYR A 828 -41.46 -21.03 33.13
N VAL A 829 -42.59 -21.65 32.79
CA VAL A 829 -43.81 -20.92 32.41
C VAL A 829 -44.31 -20.06 33.58
N HIS A 830 -44.28 -20.58 34.80
CA HIS A 830 -44.67 -19.83 35.99
C HIS A 830 -43.75 -18.63 36.24
N GLU A 831 -42.45 -18.79 36.16
CA GLU A 831 -41.45 -17.72 36.44
C GLU A 831 -41.48 -16.62 35.38
N LYS A 832 -41.51 -17.01 34.13
CA LYS A 832 -41.28 -16.11 32.98
C LYS A 832 -42.54 -15.62 32.28
N HIS A 833 -43.63 -16.42 32.25
CA HIS A 833 -44.81 -16.21 31.39
C HIS A 833 -46.12 -16.12 32.11
N VAL A 834 -46.15 -15.80 33.39
CA VAL A 834 -47.38 -15.76 34.20
C VAL A 834 -48.46 -14.80 33.63
N ARG A 835 -48.04 -13.79 32.81
CA ARG A 835 -49.00 -12.79 32.28
C ARG A 835 -48.68 -12.40 30.83
N PRO A 836 -48.85 -13.26 29.85
CA PRO A 836 -48.64 -12.86 28.46
C PRO A 836 -49.70 -11.84 28.03
N ARG A 837 -49.27 -10.67 27.63
CA ARG A 837 -50.13 -9.54 27.25
C ARG A 837 -50.38 -9.41 25.75
N THR A 838 -49.60 -10.12 24.90
CA THR A 838 -49.63 -10.00 23.45
C THR A 838 -49.88 -11.35 22.78
N GLU A 839 -50.47 -11.37 21.56
CA GLU A 839 -50.66 -12.57 20.76
C GLU A 839 -49.34 -13.31 20.50
N ALA A 840 -48.26 -12.57 20.24
CA ALA A 840 -46.94 -13.14 20.08
C ALA A 840 -46.44 -13.88 21.34
N ALA A 841 -46.68 -13.32 22.52
CA ALA A 841 -46.32 -13.97 23.78
C ALA A 841 -47.14 -15.23 24.04
N LYS A 842 -48.37 -15.29 23.61
CA LYS A 842 -49.22 -16.48 23.67
C LYS A 842 -48.73 -17.57 22.73
N ALA A 843 -48.45 -17.22 21.48
CA ALA A 843 -47.88 -18.15 20.50
C ALA A 843 -46.56 -18.77 20.95
N ASN A 844 -45.76 -18.03 21.72
CA ASN A 844 -44.47 -18.48 22.19
C ASN A 844 -44.52 -19.60 23.25
N ILE A 845 -45.64 -19.81 23.89
CA ILE A 845 -45.77 -20.85 24.92
C ILE A 845 -46.56 -22.09 24.45
N MET A 846 -47.06 -22.11 23.24
CA MET A 846 -47.78 -23.28 22.73
C MET A 846 -46.93 -24.53 22.68
N ASN A 847 -45.70 -24.42 22.20
CA ASN A 847 -44.78 -25.56 22.10
C ASN A 847 -44.34 -26.10 23.50
N ILE A 848 -44.13 -25.24 24.49
CA ILE A 848 -43.83 -25.73 25.86
C ILE A 848 -45.04 -26.40 26.51
N LEU A 849 -46.26 -25.91 26.24
CA LEU A 849 -47.47 -26.55 26.72
C LEU A 849 -47.67 -27.92 26.05
N ALA A 850 -47.40 -28.05 24.76
CA ALA A 850 -47.43 -29.32 24.05
C ALA A 850 -46.47 -30.35 24.69
N VAL A 851 -45.25 -29.92 25.00
CA VAL A 851 -44.27 -30.78 25.69
C VAL A 851 -44.73 -31.16 27.11
N ILE A 852 -45.32 -30.22 27.84
CA ILE A 852 -45.89 -30.53 29.18
C ILE A 852 -47.00 -31.61 29.06
N GLU A 853 -47.84 -31.49 28.04
CA GLU A 853 -48.89 -32.48 27.80
C GLU A 853 -48.33 -33.84 27.43
N MET A 854 -47.29 -33.90 26.57
CA MET A 854 -46.54 -35.13 26.28
C MET A 854 -45.89 -35.78 27.51
N CYS A 855 -45.48 -35.00 28.51
CA CYS A 855 -44.89 -35.48 29.76
C CYS A 855 -45.96 -36.13 30.70
N LYS A 856 -47.24 -35.74 30.59
CA LYS A 856 -48.34 -36.15 31.47
C LYS A 856 -48.46 -37.68 31.65
N PRO A 857 -48.44 -38.53 30.60
CA PRO A 857 -48.57 -39.96 30.74
C PRO A 857 -47.48 -40.61 31.60
N TYR A 858 -46.31 -40.00 31.74
CA TYR A 858 -45.18 -40.52 32.50
C TYR A 858 -45.32 -40.33 34.01
N TYR A 859 -46.33 -39.64 34.46
CA TYR A 859 -46.64 -39.36 35.85
C TYR A 859 -47.78 -40.21 36.39
N ASP A 860 -48.63 -40.81 35.50
CA ASP A 860 -49.81 -41.56 35.87
C ASP A 860 -49.57 -43.03 36.24
N ASP A 861 -48.34 -43.58 36.03
CA ASP A 861 -47.99 -44.95 36.44
C ASP A 861 -47.65 -45.03 37.93
N THR A 862 -48.12 -46.05 38.58
CA THR A 862 -47.87 -46.37 39.98
C THR A 862 -46.40 -46.41 40.31
N VAL A 863 -46.06 -45.67 41.36
CA VAL A 863 -44.70 -45.43 41.87
C VAL A 863 -43.99 -46.73 42.14
N GLU A 864 -43.01 -47.10 41.31
CA GLU A 864 -42.12 -48.24 41.60
C GLU A 864 -40.92 -47.90 42.52
N ASN A 865 -40.67 -46.62 42.76
CA ASN A 865 -39.55 -46.14 43.58
C ASN A 865 -40.09 -45.24 44.71
N PRO A 866 -39.87 -45.55 46.02
CA PRO A 866 -40.39 -44.79 47.16
C PRO A 866 -39.86 -43.38 47.27
N ASP A 867 -38.77 -43.02 46.59
CA ASP A 867 -38.17 -41.69 46.59
C ASP A 867 -38.71 -40.75 45.49
N GLU A 868 -39.53 -41.23 44.59
CA GLU A 868 -40.16 -40.40 43.53
C GLU A 868 -41.51 -39.88 43.98
N VAL A 869 -41.58 -38.54 44.11
CA VAL A 869 -42.89 -37.88 44.43
C VAL A 869 -43.79 -37.95 43.20
N PRO A 870 -45.05 -38.48 43.35
CA PRO A 870 -46.00 -38.46 42.24
C PRO A 870 -46.22 -37.06 41.67
N PHE A 871 -46.44 -36.96 40.37
CA PHE A 871 -46.68 -35.66 39.68
C PHE A 871 -47.84 -34.86 40.33
N HIS A 872 -48.88 -35.56 40.77
CA HIS A 872 -50.01 -34.93 41.43
C HIS A 872 -49.61 -34.31 42.79
N ASP A 873 -48.74 -34.93 43.56
CA ASP A 873 -48.32 -34.45 44.88
C ASP A 873 -47.27 -33.35 44.76
N TYR A 874 -46.40 -33.42 43.78
CA TYR A 874 -45.52 -32.33 43.45
C TYR A 874 -46.28 -31.05 42.98
N TYR A 875 -47.41 -31.26 42.27
CA TYR A 875 -48.26 -30.17 41.86
C TYR A 875 -49.02 -29.51 43.02
N THR A 876 -49.35 -30.27 44.05
CA THR A 876 -50.21 -29.81 45.13
C THR A 876 -49.47 -29.28 46.34
N SER A 877 -48.22 -29.76 46.62
CA SER A 877 -47.57 -29.51 47.88
C SER A 877 -46.45 -28.41 47.83
N GLU A 878 -45.64 -28.35 46.77
CA GLU A 878 -44.44 -27.50 46.83
C GLU A 878 -44.46 -26.25 45.95
N CYS A 879 -45.27 -26.19 44.90
CA CYS A 879 -45.10 -25.12 43.93
C CYS A 879 -46.32 -24.19 43.75
N HIS A 880 -47.48 -24.41 44.45
CA HIS A 880 -48.78 -23.73 44.15
C HIS A 880 -49.11 -23.72 42.64
N LEU A 881 -48.61 -24.71 41.90
CA LEU A 881 -48.70 -24.85 40.45
C LEU A 881 -50.17 -24.99 39.96
N PRO A 882 -51.08 -25.67 40.62
CA PRO A 882 -52.44 -25.74 40.19
C PRO A 882 -53.10 -24.39 40.08
N ASN A 883 -52.83 -23.49 41.02
CA ASN A 883 -53.33 -22.13 40.99
C ASN A 883 -52.66 -21.27 39.91
N ALA A 884 -51.39 -21.46 39.65
CA ALA A 884 -50.67 -20.76 38.57
C ALA A 884 -51.12 -21.26 37.20
N ILE A 885 -51.30 -22.59 37.01
CA ILE A 885 -51.81 -23.18 35.77
C ILE A 885 -53.28 -22.79 35.55
N MET A 886 -54.08 -22.88 36.59
CA MET A 886 -55.50 -22.43 36.51
C MET A 886 -55.57 -20.94 36.28
N THR A 887 -54.70 -20.14 36.82
CA THR A 887 -54.62 -18.70 36.59
C THR A 887 -54.14 -18.41 35.15
N CYS A 888 -53.13 -19.10 34.70
CA CYS A 888 -52.68 -19.05 33.29
C CYS A 888 -53.79 -19.55 32.37
N ALA A 889 -54.40 -20.69 32.58
CA ALA A 889 -55.51 -21.22 31.79
C ALA A 889 -56.72 -20.30 31.79
N LYS A 890 -57.09 -19.68 32.94
CA LYS A 890 -58.15 -18.68 33.01
C LYS A 890 -57.81 -17.38 32.31
N GLN A 891 -56.57 -16.96 32.32
CA GLN A 891 -56.10 -15.79 31.55
C GLN A 891 -56.03 -16.09 30.08
N TYR A 892 -55.62 -17.30 29.72
CA TYR A 892 -55.60 -17.81 28.34
C TYR A 892 -56.99 -18.04 27.78
N ARG A 893 -57.97 -18.57 28.55
CA ARG A 893 -59.38 -18.68 28.14
C ARG A 893 -60.01 -17.36 27.73
N ARG A 894 -59.53 -16.24 28.24
CA ARG A 894 -60.01 -14.91 27.81
C ARG A 894 -59.31 -14.39 26.54
N ALA A 895 -58.27 -15.08 26.06
CA ALA A 895 -57.42 -14.63 24.97
C ALA A 895 -57.44 -15.59 23.74
N PHE A 896 -57.84 -16.85 23.93
CA PHE A 896 -57.98 -17.81 22.83
C PHE A 896 -59.46 -17.93 22.44
N THR A 897 -59.76 -18.27 21.19
CA THR A 897 -61.07 -18.68 20.72
C THR A 897 -61.49 -19.99 21.38
N ALA A 898 -62.78 -20.30 21.44
CA ALA A 898 -63.29 -21.47 22.13
C ALA A 898 -62.67 -22.81 21.66
N GLU A 899 -62.20 -22.89 20.42
CA GLU A 899 -61.50 -24.06 19.86
C GLU A 899 -60.09 -24.23 20.35
N GLU A 900 -59.41 -23.14 20.70
CA GLU A 900 -58.01 -23.15 21.24
C GLU A 900 -57.98 -23.34 22.76
N ALA A 901 -59.09 -23.18 23.44
CA ALA A 901 -59.21 -23.33 24.90
C ALA A 901 -59.46 -24.78 25.39
N ASP A 902 -59.78 -25.69 24.48
CA ASP A 902 -60.01 -27.12 24.75
C ASP A 902 -58.82 -28.00 24.36
N SER A 903 -57.78 -27.46 23.72
CA SER A 903 -56.45 -28.08 23.53
C SER A 903 -55.45 -27.53 24.62
#